data_a68f021e2a6433d7980b267b99d61e22
#
_entry.id   a68f021e2a6433d7980b267b99d61e22
#
_cell.length_a   1.000
_cell.length_b   1.000
_cell.length_c   1.000
_cell.angle_alpha   90.00
_cell.angle_beta   90.00
_cell.angle_gamma   90.00
#
_symmetry.space_group_name_H-M   'P 1'
#
loop_
_entity.id
_entity.type
_entity.pdbx_description
1 polymer ?
#
loop_
_entity_poly.entity_id
_entity_poly.type
_entity_poly.pdbx_seq_one_letter_code
_entity_poly.pdbx_strand_id
1 'polypeptide(L)'
;MSSMRAALKAFVMSVSALCAQQAHAEFHLEEATVDGMHDAIRSGETTCRQIVEGYIARAKAYNGMCTALVTADGKRAPSVKGRIVVGQARKFPTETIAISKLVPDFSRYTGDTPDYGRMEKTASDPSVYQQYGMVAGIANVGQLNALEVLNIRGERSVTCKGKFDAPPGKPLPAGAPSVCEQFRQQPDAIETAAAMDAKYGRNPDFKAMPLYCVPMANKSIYDSTDMRTTAGADVNYGMDAPPKDSTLVARLRGAGAIIYAEANESEYNAGSGDPDGAAKVERPYIGAGGSRSTWGGTICNPYDTERETSGSSGGSGVAVAANLTMCSICETTGGSCRGPANYQGVAMVVPTKGVISFAGSIGANPYQDRPGIMCRTVKDAASVLDAFRDKTTGSYFDPRDPFTAAVPRVVLPKAPGAFVAAATSAGGGKPLAGVRLGVIRNLYVKASPGAAAVSDGVNKELQVLKELGAELIEDVDPEYPDDPSMPNMTFGFRDAFAEILPFHMPEIFSWKKDGQPMFSVPGWDVASRKYLVAVSAHKAPLPDNMNFRTVFANPPSHPDEVSGYTFAFQFAQYLTLRGDSRVYDWQTLNANAKYYSDVRRAAMQNWESKEMDIRTNAIAYTIKRRDALRMAMTKVLEQNRLDAFVNPVNLKLQGKIGGAQLSRGGGDGFGYGAMLGIPEVFVPAGFAESVYDGEFKLSADGKKYEGVESTKPTPLGGIGLPYNIGFWAEPGQEANLLKIASAYEAATHHRKPPPAFGPVRGEP
;
A
#
# COMPACT_ATOMS: atom_id res chain seq x y z
N MET A 1 53.42 46.73 -23.22
CA MET A 1 52.01 46.38 -23.41
C MET A 1 51.72 44.88 -23.62
N SER A 2 52.69 44.05 -23.97
CA SER A 2 52.44 42.60 -24.18
C SER A 2 52.46 41.79 -22.89
N SER A 3 53.27 42.17 -21.89
CA SER A 3 53.38 41.44 -20.60
C SER A 3 52.18 41.64 -19.67
N MET A 4 51.48 42.76 -19.73
CA MET A 4 50.28 43.01 -18.96
C MET A 4 49.05 42.23 -19.46
N ARG A 5 48.98 41.91 -20.75
CA ARG A 5 47.87 41.09 -21.31
C ARG A 5 48.01 39.61 -21.01
N ALA A 6 49.22 39.10 -20.82
CA ALA A 6 49.44 37.73 -20.40
C ALA A 6 49.11 37.49 -18.90
N ALA A 7 49.45 38.44 -18.04
CA ALA A 7 49.12 38.38 -16.62
C ALA A 7 47.59 38.52 -16.37
N LEU A 8 46.88 39.33 -17.15
CA LEU A 8 45.42 39.48 -17.02
C LEU A 8 44.64 38.24 -17.53
N LYS A 9 45.16 37.55 -18.56
CA LYS A 9 44.57 36.28 -19.03
C LYS A 9 44.83 35.14 -18.05
N ALA A 10 45.97 35.08 -17.41
CA ALA A 10 46.26 34.08 -16.39
C ALA A 10 45.45 34.31 -15.10
N PHE A 11 45.21 35.56 -14.72
CA PHE A 11 44.35 35.90 -13.58
C PHE A 11 42.86 35.65 -13.86
N VAL A 12 42.37 35.89 -15.06
CA VAL A 12 40.97 35.56 -15.44
C VAL A 12 40.76 34.06 -15.57
N MET A 13 41.76 33.27 -16.04
CA MET A 13 41.64 31.80 -16.04
C MET A 13 41.73 31.19 -14.63
N SER A 14 42.51 31.76 -13.71
CA SER A 14 42.57 31.27 -12.34
C SER A 14 41.32 31.64 -11.50
N VAL A 15 40.69 32.77 -11.76
CA VAL A 15 39.41 33.14 -11.13
C VAL A 15 38.25 32.33 -11.73
N SER A 16 38.28 32.01 -13.02
CA SER A 16 37.26 31.13 -13.64
C SER A 16 37.40 29.65 -13.18
N ALA A 17 38.57 29.20 -12.76
CA ALA A 17 38.78 27.84 -12.23
C ALA A 17 38.36 27.72 -10.76
N LEU A 18 38.30 28.83 -10.01
CA LEU A 18 37.81 28.82 -8.60
C LEU A 18 36.30 29.03 -8.46
N CYS A 19 35.58 29.39 -9.53
CA CYS A 19 34.12 29.59 -9.49
C CYS A 19 33.32 28.40 -10.03
N ALA A 20 33.93 27.28 -10.32
CA ALA A 20 33.25 26.03 -10.68
C ALA A 20 33.24 25.04 -9.50
N GLN A 21 33.17 25.50 -8.25
CA GLN A 21 32.54 24.71 -7.22
C GLN A 21 31.04 24.73 -7.54
N GLN A 22 30.56 23.64 -8.16
CA GLN A 22 29.14 23.34 -8.14
C GLN A 22 28.72 23.47 -6.68
N ALA A 23 27.88 24.44 -6.38
CA ALA A 23 27.16 24.47 -5.12
C ALA A 23 26.37 23.15 -5.09
N HIS A 24 26.92 22.13 -4.41
CA HIS A 24 26.11 20.99 -4.04
C HIS A 24 24.99 21.56 -3.19
N ALA A 25 23.73 21.33 -3.62
CA ALA A 25 22.60 21.68 -2.79
C ALA A 25 22.78 20.92 -1.46
N GLU A 26 22.62 21.66 -0.36
CA GLU A 26 22.70 21.10 0.99
C GLU A 26 21.74 19.90 1.09
N PHE A 27 22.18 18.82 1.69
CA PHE A 27 21.37 17.61 1.86
C PHE A 27 20.24 17.86 2.86
N HIS A 28 19.04 17.47 2.50
CA HIS A 28 17.85 17.54 3.35
C HIS A 28 17.14 16.20 3.39
N LEU A 29 16.55 15.85 4.54
CA LEU A 29 15.75 14.63 4.69
C LEU A 29 14.42 14.70 3.91
N GLU A 30 13.88 15.92 3.75
CA GLU A 30 12.68 16.13 2.94
C GLU A 30 12.98 15.79 1.48
N GLU A 31 12.19 14.89 0.91
CA GLU A 31 12.34 14.37 -0.46
C GLU A 31 13.72 13.75 -0.77
N ALA A 32 14.49 13.36 0.28
CA ALA A 32 15.76 12.67 0.09
C ALA A 32 15.62 11.41 -0.76
N THR A 33 16.56 11.21 -1.68
CA THR A 33 16.72 9.99 -2.47
C THR A 33 17.85 9.12 -1.94
N VAL A 34 17.86 7.84 -2.28
CA VAL A 34 18.96 6.93 -1.88
C VAL A 34 20.30 7.44 -2.40
N ASP A 35 20.36 7.88 -3.67
CA ASP A 35 21.60 8.41 -4.25
C ASP A 35 22.06 9.70 -3.55
N GLY A 36 21.15 10.67 -3.37
CA GLY A 36 21.46 11.94 -2.70
C GLY A 36 21.97 11.72 -1.26
N MET A 37 21.36 10.79 -0.54
CA MET A 37 21.82 10.41 0.79
C MET A 37 23.22 9.75 0.76
N HIS A 38 23.46 8.84 -0.18
CA HIS A 38 24.78 8.22 -0.33
C HIS A 38 25.87 9.24 -0.71
N ASP A 39 25.54 10.23 -1.54
CA ASP A 39 26.44 11.31 -1.90
C ASP A 39 26.74 12.21 -0.71
N ALA A 40 25.74 12.56 0.12
CA ALA A 40 25.93 13.33 1.33
C ALA A 40 26.81 12.60 2.38
N ILE A 41 26.64 11.28 2.53
CA ILE A 41 27.54 10.47 3.40
C ILE A 41 28.95 10.47 2.82
N ARG A 42 29.13 10.29 1.52
CA ARG A 42 30.43 10.25 0.86
C ARG A 42 31.17 11.59 0.95
N SER A 43 30.46 12.70 0.78
CA SER A 43 31.03 14.06 0.96
C SER A 43 31.33 14.37 2.42
N GLY A 44 30.70 13.68 3.36
CA GLY A 44 30.81 13.91 4.80
C GLY A 44 29.92 15.04 5.30
N GLU A 45 28.93 15.42 4.53
CA GLU A 45 27.90 16.40 4.91
C GLU A 45 27.00 15.84 6.02
N THR A 46 26.75 14.53 6.01
CA THR A 46 25.98 13.84 7.05
C THR A 46 26.58 12.46 7.37
N THR A 47 26.05 11.81 8.41
CA THR A 47 26.39 10.43 8.80
C THR A 47 25.14 9.59 8.88
N CYS A 48 25.29 8.27 8.86
CA CYS A 48 24.17 7.35 9.00
C CYS A 48 23.39 7.60 10.30
N ARG A 49 24.11 7.84 11.39
CA ARG A 49 23.50 8.15 12.68
C ARG A 49 22.66 9.43 12.61
N GLN A 50 23.19 10.51 12.02
CA GLN A 50 22.44 11.79 11.90
C GLN A 50 21.17 11.63 11.07
N ILE A 51 21.23 10.84 9.97
CA ILE A 51 20.07 10.54 9.14
C ILE A 51 18.99 9.82 9.95
N VAL A 52 19.33 8.76 10.66
CA VAL A 52 18.37 7.99 11.48
C VAL A 52 17.81 8.85 12.62
N GLU A 53 18.65 9.62 13.33
CA GLU A 53 18.20 10.55 14.37
C GLU A 53 17.24 11.60 13.80
N GLY A 54 17.49 12.10 12.60
CA GLY A 54 16.62 13.07 11.91
C GLY A 54 15.25 12.47 11.58
N TYR A 55 15.17 11.24 11.01
CA TYR A 55 13.89 10.57 10.76
C TYR A 55 13.14 10.26 12.07
N ILE A 56 13.83 9.89 13.13
CA ILE A 56 13.23 9.74 14.47
C ILE A 56 12.68 11.08 14.99
N ALA A 57 13.40 12.18 14.77
CA ALA A 57 12.93 13.52 15.15
C ALA A 57 11.66 13.91 14.38
N ARG A 58 11.60 13.63 13.06
CA ARG A 58 10.39 13.84 12.24
C ARG A 58 9.23 12.97 12.74
N ALA A 59 9.48 11.70 13.02
CA ALA A 59 8.46 10.82 13.59
C ALA A 59 7.93 11.36 14.92
N LYS A 60 8.80 11.81 15.82
CA LYS A 60 8.39 12.43 17.10
C LYS A 60 7.64 13.76 16.91
N ALA A 61 7.89 14.50 15.84
CA ALA A 61 7.20 15.75 15.54
C ALA A 61 5.80 15.54 14.97
N TYR A 62 5.61 14.57 14.08
CA TYR A 62 4.42 14.46 13.24
C TYR A 62 3.58 13.19 13.44
N ASN A 63 4.14 12.16 14.10
CA ASN A 63 3.46 10.88 14.29
C ASN A 63 2.70 10.83 15.62
N GLY A 64 1.86 11.81 15.89
CA GLY A 64 0.96 11.81 17.04
C GLY A 64 -0.42 11.26 16.68
N MET A 65 -1.38 11.41 17.60
CA MET A 65 -2.75 10.94 17.41
C MET A 65 -3.43 11.61 16.21
N CYS A 66 -4.03 10.82 15.34
CA CYS A 66 -4.89 11.33 14.27
C CYS A 66 -6.08 12.11 14.86
N THR A 67 -6.26 13.36 14.43
CA THR A 67 -7.26 14.28 14.97
C THR A 67 -8.64 14.16 14.34
N ALA A 68 -8.82 13.27 13.39
CA ALA A 68 -10.11 13.04 12.74
C ALA A 68 -11.10 12.22 13.59
N LEU A 69 -10.68 11.71 14.75
CA LEU A 69 -11.58 11.09 15.73
C LEU A 69 -12.65 12.07 16.20
N VAL A 70 -13.84 11.57 16.45
CA VAL A 70 -14.94 12.36 17.00
C VAL A 70 -15.31 11.86 18.40
N THR A 71 -15.80 12.75 19.22
CA THR A 71 -16.31 12.46 20.57
C THR A 71 -17.77 12.02 20.53
N ALA A 72 -18.29 11.49 21.63
CA ALA A 72 -19.68 11.04 21.75
C ALA A 72 -20.71 12.12 21.43
N ASP A 73 -20.38 13.41 21.62
CA ASP A 73 -21.25 14.54 21.25
C ASP A 73 -21.14 14.96 19.77
N GLY A 74 -20.39 14.20 18.95
CA GLY A 74 -20.23 14.43 17.52
C GLY A 74 -19.20 15.49 17.17
N LYS A 75 -18.43 16.01 18.14
CA LYS A 75 -17.35 16.94 17.89
C LYS A 75 -16.06 16.19 17.58
N ARG A 76 -15.19 16.80 16.79
CA ARG A 76 -13.86 16.25 16.56
C ARG A 76 -13.07 16.24 17.86
N ALA A 77 -12.36 15.13 18.10
CA ALA A 77 -11.39 15.08 19.18
C ALA A 77 -10.32 16.14 18.91
N PRO A 78 -9.98 16.98 19.89
CA PRO A 78 -8.98 18.01 19.69
C PRO A 78 -7.61 17.38 19.41
N SER A 79 -6.80 18.09 18.62
CA SER A 79 -5.39 17.77 18.47
C SER A 79 -4.74 17.66 19.83
N VAL A 80 -3.87 16.70 20.01
CA VAL A 80 -3.13 16.54 21.26
C VAL A 80 -2.21 17.74 21.43
N LYS A 81 -2.41 18.51 22.49
CA LYS A 81 -1.51 19.59 22.87
C LYS A 81 -0.41 19.03 23.76
N GLY A 82 0.81 19.43 23.50
CA GLY A 82 1.95 18.99 24.26
C GLY A 82 2.45 17.58 23.89
N ARG A 83 3.39 17.09 24.68
CA ARG A 83 4.11 15.85 24.43
C ARG A 83 3.47 14.68 25.15
N ILE A 84 3.18 13.60 24.42
CA ILE A 84 2.92 12.30 25.03
C ILE A 84 4.29 11.68 25.32
N VAL A 85 4.53 11.32 26.58
CA VAL A 85 5.78 10.64 26.95
C VAL A 85 5.76 9.23 26.39
N VAL A 86 6.86 8.82 25.79
CA VAL A 86 7.06 7.48 25.28
C VAL A 86 6.72 6.42 26.33
N GLY A 87 5.99 5.40 25.92
CA GLY A 87 5.50 4.34 26.81
C GLY A 87 4.31 4.73 27.68
N GLN A 88 3.79 5.94 27.55
CA GLN A 88 2.56 6.35 28.21
C GLN A 88 1.36 5.96 27.37
N ALA A 89 0.54 5.06 27.86
CA ALA A 89 -0.71 4.71 27.23
C ALA A 89 -1.69 5.88 27.26
N ARG A 90 -2.45 6.06 26.17
CA ARG A 90 -3.46 7.09 26.09
C ARG A 90 -4.82 6.49 25.77
N LYS A 91 -5.81 6.83 26.57
CA LYS A 91 -7.17 6.33 26.40
C LYS A 91 -7.90 7.07 25.31
N PHE A 92 -8.49 6.36 24.36
CA PHE A 92 -9.38 6.91 23.36
C PHE A 92 -10.81 7.02 23.90
N PRO A 93 -11.59 8.01 23.44
CA PRO A 93 -13.03 8.01 23.67
C PRO A 93 -13.65 6.78 22.97
N THR A 94 -14.45 6.02 23.70
CA THR A 94 -15.13 4.81 23.20
C THR A 94 -16.64 4.90 23.29
N GLU A 95 -17.19 6.08 23.56
CA GLU A 95 -18.63 6.29 23.66
C GLU A 95 -19.25 6.43 22.27
N THR A 96 -20.43 5.85 22.11
CA THR A 96 -21.20 5.94 20.89
C THR A 96 -21.76 7.36 20.65
N ILE A 97 -21.90 7.72 19.39
CA ILE A 97 -22.56 8.95 18.97
C ILE A 97 -24.01 8.62 18.66
N ALA A 98 -24.94 9.43 19.14
CA ALA A 98 -26.33 9.30 18.75
C ALA A 98 -26.49 9.53 17.24
N ILE A 99 -27.10 8.57 16.53
CA ILE A 99 -27.21 8.62 15.07
C ILE A 99 -27.97 9.85 14.58
N SER A 100 -28.97 10.31 15.35
CA SER A 100 -29.71 11.53 15.02
C SER A 100 -28.84 12.79 14.93
N LYS A 101 -27.63 12.76 15.48
CA LYS A 101 -26.62 13.82 15.33
C LYS A 101 -25.79 13.70 14.04
N LEU A 102 -25.79 12.54 13.42
CA LEU A 102 -25.02 12.24 12.21
C LEU A 102 -25.87 12.27 10.94
N VAL A 103 -27.13 11.85 11.03
CA VAL A 103 -28.05 11.76 9.89
C VAL A 103 -29.36 12.49 10.21
N PRO A 104 -29.71 13.54 9.48
CA PRO A 104 -30.84 14.41 9.81
C PRO A 104 -32.20 13.74 9.75
N ASP A 105 -32.39 12.77 8.88
CA ASP A 105 -33.66 12.08 8.63
C ASP A 105 -33.78 10.72 9.32
N PHE A 106 -32.99 10.53 10.41
CA PHE A 106 -32.99 9.28 11.16
C PHE A 106 -34.38 8.85 11.65
N SER A 107 -35.29 9.79 11.92
CA SER A 107 -36.68 9.50 12.34
C SER A 107 -37.45 8.69 11.28
N ARG A 108 -37.04 8.69 10.03
CA ARG A 108 -37.63 7.92 8.93
C ARG A 108 -37.04 6.53 8.79
N TYR A 109 -36.00 6.23 9.55
CA TYR A 109 -35.31 4.96 9.47
C TYR A 109 -36.10 3.85 10.16
N THR A 110 -36.35 2.76 9.42
CA THR A 110 -37.13 1.60 9.88
C THR A 110 -36.38 0.29 9.82
N GLY A 111 -35.10 0.34 9.49
CA GLY A 111 -34.23 -0.82 9.43
C GLY A 111 -33.70 -1.29 10.79
N ASP A 112 -32.80 -2.25 10.77
CA ASP A 112 -32.09 -2.74 11.95
C ASP A 112 -31.25 -1.63 12.60
N THR A 113 -30.88 -1.81 13.86
CA THR A 113 -30.02 -0.85 14.57
C THR A 113 -28.77 -0.57 13.77
N PRO A 114 -28.49 0.70 13.40
CA PRO A 114 -27.32 1.04 12.61
C PRO A 114 -26.04 0.76 13.39
N ASP A 115 -25.03 0.30 12.67
CA ASP A 115 -23.67 0.16 13.20
C ASP A 115 -22.89 1.44 12.92
N TYR A 116 -22.35 2.06 13.94
CA TYR A 116 -21.59 3.31 13.83
C TYR A 116 -20.11 3.10 13.58
N GLY A 117 -19.58 1.94 13.93
CA GLY A 117 -18.22 1.52 13.67
C GLY A 117 -17.09 2.42 14.17
N ARG A 118 -17.42 3.48 14.90
CA ARG A 118 -16.44 4.40 15.45
C ARG A 118 -16.93 5.04 16.72
N MET A 119 -16.03 5.36 17.62
CA MET A 119 -16.36 5.98 18.89
C MET A 119 -17.44 5.20 19.65
N GLU A 120 -17.49 3.89 19.42
CA GLU A 120 -18.39 2.99 20.11
C GLU A 120 -17.96 2.80 21.55
N LYS A 121 -18.94 2.65 22.42
CA LYS A 121 -18.72 2.06 23.72
C LYS A 121 -18.69 0.56 23.53
N THR A 122 -17.52 -0.05 23.71
CA THR A 122 -17.35 -1.49 23.54
C THR A 122 -17.36 -2.20 24.89
N ALA A 123 -18.02 -3.35 24.95
CA ALA A 123 -17.93 -4.25 26.09
C ALA A 123 -16.60 -5.02 26.13
N SER A 124 -15.92 -5.16 24.98
CA SER A 124 -14.65 -5.87 24.90
C SER A 124 -13.49 -5.14 25.56
N ASP A 125 -13.29 -3.88 25.24
CA ASP A 125 -12.31 -3.03 25.90
C ASP A 125 -12.69 -1.55 25.81
N PRO A 126 -13.42 -1.03 26.82
CA PRO A 126 -13.83 0.36 26.85
C PRO A 126 -12.67 1.34 27.03
N SER A 127 -11.46 0.83 27.15
CA SER A 127 -10.24 1.63 27.33
C SER A 127 -9.16 1.24 26.34
N VAL A 128 -9.46 1.34 25.05
CA VAL A 128 -8.46 1.21 24.00
C VAL A 128 -7.42 2.33 24.15
N TYR A 129 -6.16 1.96 24.20
CA TYR A 129 -5.04 2.87 24.40
C TYR A 129 -4.33 3.14 23.10
N GLN A 130 -3.82 4.38 22.99
CA GLN A 130 -2.90 4.72 21.94
C GLN A 130 -1.62 3.90 22.06
N GLN A 131 -0.97 3.72 20.91
CA GLN A 131 0.20 2.89 20.76
C GLN A 131 1.34 3.26 21.70
N TYR A 132 2.06 2.25 22.08
CA TYR A 132 3.30 2.36 22.84
C TYR A 132 4.41 2.97 21.96
N GLY A 133 5.22 3.82 22.55
CA GLY A 133 6.36 4.44 21.87
C GLY A 133 6.04 5.71 21.09
N MET A 134 4.77 6.11 20.95
CA MET A 134 4.41 7.37 20.31
C MET A 134 4.53 8.58 21.23
N VAL A 135 4.76 9.74 20.62
CA VAL A 135 4.72 11.05 21.27
C VAL A 135 3.74 11.96 20.55
N ALA A 136 3.14 12.92 21.26
CA ALA A 136 2.39 13.98 20.62
C ALA A 136 3.35 14.89 19.87
N GLY A 137 2.99 15.25 18.65
CA GLY A 137 3.81 16.09 17.81
C GLY A 137 3.62 17.60 18.06
N ILE A 138 3.81 18.35 16.99
CA ILE A 138 3.70 19.82 17.01
C ILE A 138 2.23 20.21 17.21
N ALA A 139 1.99 21.14 18.12
CA ALA A 139 0.65 21.64 18.40
C ALA A 139 0.04 22.32 17.16
N ASN A 140 -1.25 22.07 16.93
CA ASN A 140 -2.06 22.62 15.82
C ASN A 140 -1.66 22.14 14.41
N VAL A 141 -0.67 21.26 14.27
CA VAL A 141 -0.46 20.47 13.07
C VAL A 141 -1.26 19.17 13.22
N GLY A 142 -2.01 18.76 12.23
CA GLY A 142 -2.68 17.48 12.24
C GLY A 142 -1.65 16.36 12.43
N GLN A 143 -1.94 15.38 13.28
CA GLN A 143 -1.02 14.27 13.53
C GLN A 143 -1.38 13.06 12.66
N LEU A 144 -0.37 12.33 12.19
CA LEU A 144 -0.53 11.35 11.13
C LEU A 144 -0.81 9.94 11.64
N ASN A 145 -0.22 9.57 12.78
CA ASN A 145 -0.35 8.22 13.33
C ASN A 145 0.08 7.12 12.34
N ALA A 146 1.08 7.40 11.53
CA ALA A 146 1.56 6.52 10.46
C ALA A 146 2.45 5.38 10.94
N LEU A 147 3.13 5.56 12.08
CA LEU A 147 4.05 4.61 12.67
C LEU A 147 3.50 4.15 14.02
N GLU A 148 3.55 2.86 14.30
CA GLU A 148 3.03 2.30 15.55
C GLU A 148 4.10 1.90 16.56
N VAL A 149 5.34 1.70 16.11
CA VAL A 149 6.50 1.37 16.94
C VAL A 149 7.74 2.04 16.35
N LEU A 150 8.58 2.61 17.21
CA LEU A 150 9.91 3.11 16.85
C LEU A 150 10.97 2.20 17.45
N ASN A 151 12.00 1.86 16.68
CA ASN A 151 13.11 1.03 17.10
C ASN A 151 14.12 1.84 17.94
N ILE A 152 13.69 2.19 19.14
CA ILE A 152 14.47 2.98 20.13
C ILE A 152 14.46 2.22 21.43
N ARG A 153 15.61 2.13 22.10
CA ARG A 153 15.74 1.49 23.41
C ARG A 153 14.65 1.90 24.39
N GLY A 154 13.98 0.90 24.96
CA GLY A 154 12.89 1.08 25.93
C GLY A 154 11.55 1.46 25.34
N GLU A 155 11.47 1.74 24.03
CA GLU A 155 10.25 2.15 23.32
C GLU A 155 9.76 1.09 22.32
N ARG A 156 10.58 0.15 21.94
CA ARG A 156 10.40 -0.81 20.82
C ARG A 156 9.69 -2.11 21.18
N SER A 157 9.37 -2.32 22.46
CA SER A 157 8.68 -3.51 22.96
C SER A 157 7.83 -3.18 24.19
N VAL A 158 6.65 -3.79 24.30
CA VAL A 158 5.81 -3.73 25.49
C VAL A 158 6.31 -4.72 26.56
N THR A 159 6.75 -5.90 26.11
CA THR A 159 7.29 -6.95 26.99
C THR A 159 8.57 -6.46 27.67
N CYS A 160 9.47 -5.84 26.93
CA CYS A 160 10.77 -5.38 27.40
C CYS A 160 10.88 -3.84 27.41
N LYS A 161 9.91 -3.17 28.01
CA LYS A 161 9.81 -1.70 28.01
C LYS A 161 10.77 -1.02 28.99
N GLY A 162 11.12 0.23 28.67
CA GLY A 162 11.91 1.10 29.53
C GLY A 162 13.25 0.47 29.93
N LYS A 163 13.53 0.42 31.22
CA LYS A 163 14.79 -0.13 31.78
C LYS A 163 15.01 -1.63 31.50
N PHE A 164 13.98 -2.37 31.12
CA PHE A 164 14.10 -3.79 30.74
C PHE A 164 14.82 -3.98 29.39
N ASP A 165 14.86 -2.94 28.57
CA ASP A 165 15.58 -2.89 27.29
C ASP A 165 16.86 -2.03 27.38
N ALA A 166 17.37 -1.77 28.57
CA ALA A 166 18.66 -1.07 28.71
C ALA A 166 19.81 -1.86 28.04
N PRO A 167 20.83 -1.17 27.48
CA PRO A 167 21.95 -1.86 26.85
C PRO A 167 22.56 -2.95 27.72
N PRO A 168 23.10 -4.06 27.12
CA PRO A 168 23.69 -5.15 27.88
C PRO A 168 24.91 -4.70 28.69
N GLY A 169 25.29 -5.48 29.72
CA GLY A 169 26.46 -5.18 30.58
C GLY A 169 26.11 -5.01 32.05
N LYS A 170 24.81 -4.95 32.39
CA LYS A 170 24.33 -4.98 33.79
C LYS A 170 23.25 -6.07 33.93
N PRO A 171 23.05 -6.64 35.13
CA PRO A 171 21.96 -7.60 35.38
C PRO A 171 20.60 -7.02 34.96
N LEU A 172 19.69 -7.88 34.53
CA LEU A 172 18.30 -7.49 34.31
C LEU A 172 17.72 -6.87 35.58
N PRO A 173 16.99 -5.75 35.47
CA PRO A 173 16.28 -5.20 36.62
C PRO A 173 15.27 -6.16 37.22
N ALA A 174 15.05 -6.07 38.53
CA ALA A 174 14.03 -6.86 39.18
C ALA A 174 12.65 -6.68 38.53
N GLY A 175 11.93 -7.80 38.36
CA GLY A 175 10.62 -7.84 37.69
C GLY A 175 10.65 -7.84 36.16
N ALA A 176 11.81 -7.80 35.52
CA ALA A 176 11.91 -7.96 34.08
C ALA A 176 11.66 -9.43 33.67
N PRO A 177 10.88 -9.68 32.61
CA PRO A 177 10.79 -11.01 32.02
C PRO A 177 12.16 -11.52 31.57
N SER A 178 12.46 -12.82 31.79
CA SER A 178 13.75 -13.41 31.43
C SER A 178 14.09 -13.30 29.94
N VAL A 179 13.07 -13.31 29.08
CA VAL A 179 13.21 -13.13 27.63
C VAL A 179 13.87 -11.78 27.26
N CYS A 180 13.77 -10.78 28.13
CA CYS A 180 14.39 -9.47 27.89
C CYS A 180 15.93 -9.53 27.95
N GLU A 181 16.54 -10.56 28.56
CA GLU A 181 17.99 -10.73 28.52
C GLU A 181 18.50 -10.95 27.09
N GLN A 182 17.78 -11.73 26.30
CA GLN A 182 18.12 -11.95 24.90
C GLN A 182 17.71 -10.76 24.04
N PHE A 183 16.52 -10.19 24.26
CA PHE A 183 16.01 -9.07 23.46
C PHE A 183 16.92 -7.85 23.53
N ARG A 184 17.39 -7.45 24.70
CA ARG A 184 18.26 -6.29 24.89
C ARG A 184 19.64 -6.43 24.24
N GLN A 185 20.06 -7.63 23.79
CA GLN A 185 21.26 -7.83 23.01
C GLN A 185 21.12 -7.25 21.59
N GLN A 186 19.91 -7.12 21.09
CA GLN A 186 19.64 -6.50 19.79
C GLN A 186 19.93 -4.99 19.87
N PRO A 187 20.75 -4.42 18.98
CA PRO A 187 20.92 -2.97 18.92
C PRO A 187 19.60 -2.30 18.48
N ASP A 188 19.39 -1.06 18.88
CA ASP A 188 18.35 -0.24 18.30
C ASP A 188 18.79 0.42 16.98
N ALA A 189 17.92 1.20 16.35
CA ALA A 189 18.22 1.83 15.06
C ALA A 189 19.37 2.83 15.17
N ILE A 190 19.49 3.59 16.26
CA ILE A 190 20.57 4.56 16.47
C ILE A 190 21.91 3.85 16.71
N GLU A 191 21.90 2.81 17.54
CA GLU A 191 23.08 1.99 17.80
C GLU A 191 23.56 1.30 16.52
N THR A 192 22.64 0.78 15.71
CA THR A 192 22.95 0.17 14.41
C THR A 192 23.59 1.18 13.47
N ALA A 193 23.01 2.39 13.34
CA ALA A 193 23.55 3.45 12.51
C ALA A 193 24.96 3.90 12.97
N ALA A 194 25.15 4.08 14.29
CA ALA A 194 26.43 4.43 14.85
C ALA A 194 27.50 3.35 14.61
N ALA A 195 27.14 2.06 14.70
CA ALA A 195 28.04 0.96 14.39
C ALA A 195 28.42 0.92 12.90
N MET A 196 27.48 1.25 12.01
CA MET A 196 27.74 1.37 10.58
C MET A 196 28.71 2.52 10.28
N ASP A 197 28.51 3.70 10.89
CA ASP A 197 29.43 4.83 10.75
C ASP A 197 30.84 4.48 11.26
N ALA A 198 30.95 3.83 12.41
CA ALA A 198 32.23 3.41 12.98
C ALA A 198 32.95 2.39 12.10
N LYS A 199 32.23 1.49 11.44
CA LYS A 199 32.79 0.42 10.62
C LYS A 199 33.17 0.87 9.21
N TYR A 200 32.38 1.69 8.57
CA TYR A 200 32.51 2.00 7.14
C TYR A 200 32.89 3.45 6.86
N GLY A 201 32.68 4.37 7.81
CA GLY A 201 32.92 5.80 7.64
C GLY A 201 32.20 6.38 6.44
N ARG A 202 32.92 7.18 5.63
CA ARG A 202 32.38 7.85 4.44
C ARG A 202 32.39 6.99 3.16
N ASN A 203 33.04 5.84 3.18
CA ASN A 203 33.30 5.03 1.99
C ASN A 203 32.79 3.59 2.13
N PRO A 204 31.48 3.38 2.46
CA PRO A 204 30.93 2.03 2.40
C PRO A 204 30.90 1.51 0.96
N ASP A 205 30.89 0.20 0.79
CA ASP A 205 30.67 -0.42 -0.51
C ASP A 205 29.16 -0.36 -0.85
N PHE A 206 28.73 0.73 -1.49
CA PHE A 206 27.35 0.93 -1.92
C PHE A 206 26.88 -0.09 -2.98
N LYS A 207 27.79 -0.81 -3.65
CA LYS A 207 27.41 -1.90 -4.56
C LYS A 207 27.04 -3.16 -3.78
N ALA A 208 27.81 -3.46 -2.74
CA ALA A 208 27.51 -4.58 -1.84
C ALA A 208 26.32 -4.27 -0.91
N MET A 209 26.12 -3.02 -0.55
CA MET A 209 25.07 -2.54 0.34
C MET A 209 24.27 -1.39 -0.33
N PRO A 210 23.45 -1.69 -1.35
CA PRO A 210 22.74 -0.65 -2.12
C PRO A 210 21.72 0.15 -1.31
N LEU A 211 21.33 -0.34 -0.13
CA LEU A 211 20.46 0.34 0.81
C LEU A 211 21.21 0.81 2.07
N TYR A 212 22.53 1.00 1.98
CA TYR A 212 23.31 1.46 3.12
C TYR A 212 22.67 2.67 3.77
N CYS A 213 22.38 2.55 5.06
CA CYS A 213 21.77 3.61 5.87
C CYS A 213 20.38 4.07 5.44
N VAL A 214 19.67 3.41 4.54
CA VAL A 214 18.30 3.76 4.17
C VAL A 214 17.35 3.46 5.33
N PRO A 215 16.75 4.47 6.00
CA PRO A 215 15.78 4.25 7.07
C PRO A 215 14.46 3.79 6.45
N MET A 216 13.96 2.64 6.91
CA MET A 216 12.71 2.05 6.45
C MET A 216 11.73 1.83 7.59
N ALA A 217 10.45 2.05 7.30
CA ALA A 217 9.34 1.67 8.16
C ALA A 217 8.48 0.65 7.40
N ASN A 218 8.50 -0.61 7.82
CA ASN A 218 7.76 -1.67 7.16
C ASN A 218 6.39 -1.85 7.79
N LYS A 219 5.40 -2.31 7.00
CA LYS A 219 4.09 -2.68 7.53
C LYS A 219 4.25 -3.73 8.64
N SER A 220 3.55 -3.56 9.75
CA SER A 220 3.72 -4.33 11.00
C SER A 220 3.32 -5.80 10.92
N ILE A 221 3.14 -6.35 9.72
CA ILE A 221 2.97 -7.78 9.48
C ILE A 221 4.28 -8.53 9.25
N TYR A 222 5.38 -7.82 9.02
CA TYR A 222 6.68 -8.44 8.68
C TYR A 222 7.52 -8.60 9.94
N ASP A 223 7.76 -9.83 10.36
CA ASP A 223 8.51 -10.15 11.57
C ASP A 223 9.86 -9.41 11.62
N SER A 224 10.10 -8.74 12.75
CA SER A 224 11.30 -7.99 13.07
C SER A 224 11.76 -8.33 14.50
N THR A 225 12.95 -8.91 14.65
CA THR A 225 13.44 -9.43 15.96
C THR A 225 13.69 -8.36 17.00
N ASP A 226 13.80 -7.12 16.60
CA ASP A 226 14.19 -5.99 17.44
C ASP A 226 13.04 -5.01 17.74
N MET A 227 11.82 -5.32 17.29
CA MET A 227 10.64 -4.51 17.54
C MET A 227 9.38 -5.35 17.72
N ARG A 228 8.40 -4.76 18.42
CA ARG A 228 7.04 -5.31 18.45
C ARG A 228 6.51 -5.45 17.01
N THR A 229 6.03 -6.65 16.68
CA THR A 229 5.38 -6.95 15.39
C THR A 229 4.13 -7.77 15.66
N THR A 230 2.95 -7.17 15.49
CA THR A 230 1.66 -7.76 15.85
C THR A 230 0.53 -7.46 14.85
N ALA A 231 0.86 -7.00 13.65
CA ALA A 231 -0.12 -6.60 12.62
C ALA A 231 -1.15 -5.57 13.13
N GLY A 232 -0.68 -4.57 13.86
CA GLY A 232 -1.54 -3.53 14.43
C GLY A 232 -2.38 -3.96 15.64
N ALA A 233 -2.31 -5.21 16.06
CA ALA A 233 -3.15 -5.72 17.15
C ALA A 233 -2.55 -5.47 18.55
N ASP A 234 -3.41 -5.12 19.51
CA ASP A 234 -3.06 -5.05 20.93
C ASP A 234 -3.23 -6.42 21.57
N VAL A 235 -2.19 -7.24 21.48
CA VAL A 235 -2.14 -8.62 21.98
C VAL A 235 -1.05 -8.75 23.04
N ASN A 236 -1.38 -9.42 24.12
CA ASN A 236 -0.47 -9.67 25.23
C ASN A 236 0.37 -10.94 24.99
N TYR A 237 1.30 -10.88 24.03
CA TYR A 237 2.27 -11.94 23.78
C TYR A 237 3.22 -12.14 24.98
N GLY A 238 3.77 -13.34 25.13
CA GLY A 238 4.89 -13.61 26.03
C GLY A 238 6.14 -12.80 25.64
N MET A 239 6.37 -12.66 24.33
CA MET A 239 7.32 -11.71 23.75
C MET A 239 6.71 -11.07 22.50
N ASP A 240 6.51 -9.76 22.54
CA ASP A 240 5.85 -9.04 21.45
C ASP A 240 6.73 -8.84 20.20
N ALA A 241 8.06 -8.91 20.31
CA ALA A 241 8.96 -9.06 19.18
C ALA A 241 9.07 -10.53 18.73
N PRO A 242 8.98 -10.84 17.45
CA PRO A 242 9.14 -12.21 16.94
C PRO A 242 10.56 -12.76 17.16
N PRO A 243 10.74 -14.09 17.25
CA PRO A 243 12.05 -14.69 17.51
C PRO A 243 13.00 -14.67 16.30
N LYS A 244 12.48 -14.39 15.08
CA LYS A 244 13.23 -14.36 13.83
C LYS A 244 12.71 -13.24 12.92
N ASP A 245 13.60 -12.60 12.20
CA ASP A 245 13.22 -11.72 11.10
C ASP A 245 12.49 -12.51 10.00
N SER A 246 11.53 -11.88 9.35
CA SER A 246 11.04 -12.35 8.06
C SER A 246 12.19 -12.38 7.04
N THR A 247 12.08 -13.22 6.01
CA THR A 247 13.10 -13.24 4.95
C THR A 247 13.30 -11.86 4.34
N LEU A 248 12.21 -11.13 4.18
CA LEU A 248 12.20 -9.78 3.65
C LEU A 248 13.04 -8.83 4.52
N VAL A 249 12.77 -8.77 5.82
CA VAL A 249 13.53 -7.92 6.77
C VAL A 249 14.99 -8.30 6.80
N ALA A 250 15.31 -9.59 6.85
CA ALA A 250 16.69 -10.07 6.85
C ALA A 250 17.46 -9.65 5.57
N ARG A 251 16.82 -9.70 4.40
CA ARG A 251 17.43 -9.27 3.13
C ARG A 251 17.64 -7.75 3.07
N LEU A 252 16.69 -6.95 3.53
CA LEU A 252 16.82 -5.50 3.63
C LEU A 252 18.01 -5.11 4.53
N ARG A 253 18.10 -5.69 5.74
CA ARG A 253 19.24 -5.49 6.65
C ARG A 253 20.56 -5.92 6.00
N GLY A 254 20.56 -7.06 5.32
CA GLY A 254 21.71 -7.55 4.56
C GLY A 254 22.14 -6.62 3.41
N ALA A 255 21.23 -5.81 2.88
CA ALA A 255 21.51 -4.78 1.89
C ALA A 255 21.94 -3.43 2.50
N GLY A 256 21.97 -3.32 3.84
CA GLY A 256 22.40 -2.13 4.58
C GLY A 256 21.25 -1.23 5.05
N ALA A 257 19.99 -1.61 4.84
CA ALA A 257 18.86 -0.83 5.33
C ALA A 257 18.74 -0.86 6.86
N ILE A 258 18.22 0.21 7.44
CA ILE A 258 17.91 0.31 8.86
C ILE A 258 16.40 0.28 9.03
N ILE A 259 15.89 -0.80 9.63
CA ILE A 259 14.47 -0.89 9.98
C ILE A 259 14.28 -0.15 11.30
N TYR A 260 13.82 1.09 11.22
CA TYR A 260 13.77 1.99 12.37
C TYR A 260 12.37 2.12 12.97
N ALA A 261 11.34 1.62 12.28
CA ALA A 261 9.95 1.70 12.73
C ALA A 261 9.08 0.60 12.11
N GLU A 262 7.95 0.31 12.76
CA GLU A 262 6.82 -0.41 12.17
C GLU A 262 5.74 0.58 11.75
N ALA A 263 5.27 0.45 10.50
CA ALA A 263 4.22 1.28 9.96
C ALA A 263 2.84 0.74 10.39
N ASN A 264 2.00 1.65 10.87
CA ASN A 264 0.62 1.35 11.27
C ASN A 264 -0.22 0.89 10.07
N GLU A 265 -1.25 0.10 10.34
CA GLU A 265 -2.04 -0.55 9.30
C GLU A 265 -3.50 -0.75 9.70
N SER A 266 -4.32 -1.27 8.78
CA SER A 266 -5.57 -1.91 9.17
C SER A 266 -5.25 -3.25 9.81
N GLU A 267 -5.69 -3.43 11.05
CA GLU A 267 -5.39 -4.60 11.87
C GLU A 267 -5.60 -5.92 11.10
N TYR A 268 -4.58 -6.77 11.08
CA TYR A 268 -4.57 -8.05 10.37
C TYR A 268 -4.98 -7.95 8.89
N ASN A 269 -4.55 -6.91 8.18
CA ASN A 269 -4.90 -6.69 6.76
C ASN A 269 -6.40 -6.51 6.49
N ALA A 270 -7.19 -6.08 7.48
CA ALA A 270 -8.65 -6.07 7.40
C ALA A 270 -9.26 -5.09 6.37
N GLY A 271 -8.43 -4.37 5.63
CA GLY A 271 -8.90 -3.45 4.58
C GLY A 271 -9.22 -2.05 5.09
N SER A 272 -9.52 -1.15 4.15
CA SER A 272 -9.90 0.24 4.43
C SER A 272 -11.41 0.43 4.43
N GLY A 273 -11.91 1.35 5.21
CA GLY A 273 -13.31 1.76 5.19
C GLY A 273 -14.24 0.97 6.10
N ASP A 274 -13.84 -0.18 6.55
CA ASP A 274 -14.54 -0.96 7.56
C ASP A 274 -13.67 -1.06 8.82
N PRO A 275 -14.00 -0.36 9.92
CA PRO A 275 -13.22 -0.44 11.15
C PRO A 275 -13.27 -1.83 11.74
N ASP A 276 -14.22 -2.65 11.37
CA ASP A 276 -14.48 -3.94 11.93
C ASP A 276 -13.97 -5.09 11.06
N GLY A 277 -13.48 -4.80 9.85
CA GLY A 277 -12.98 -5.80 8.91
C GLY A 277 -14.05 -6.76 8.38
N ALA A 278 -15.31 -6.50 8.70
CA ALA A 278 -16.45 -7.34 8.33
C ALA A 278 -17.22 -6.72 7.16
N ALA A 279 -16.57 -6.48 6.06
CA ALA A 279 -17.04 -5.76 4.88
C ALA A 279 -18.35 -6.26 4.23
N LYS A 280 -19.14 -7.09 4.88
CA LYS A 280 -20.40 -7.63 4.35
C LYS A 280 -21.59 -7.38 5.25
N VAL A 281 -21.54 -6.35 6.07
CA VAL A 281 -22.70 -6.03 6.89
C VAL A 281 -23.66 -5.23 6.02
N GLU A 282 -24.83 -5.76 5.76
CA GLU A 282 -25.96 -5.07 5.12
C GLU A 282 -26.49 -3.89 5.96
N ARG A 283 -25.76 -3.49 6.98
CA ARG A 283 -26.10 -2.40 7.90
C ARG A 283 -25.55 -1.08 7.39
N PRO A 284 -26.25 0.03 7.60
CA PRO A 284 -25.76 1.34 7.22
C PRO A 284 -24.52 1.66 8.07
N TYR A 285 -23.39 1.65 7.40
CA TYR A 285 -22.10 1.85 7.99
C TYR A 285 -21.72 3.34 7.99
N ILE A 286 -21.69 3.91 9.17
CA ILE A 286 -21.16 5.27 9.39
C ILE A 286 -19.72 5.08 9.92
N GLY A 287 -18.89 4.55 9.06
CA GLY A 287 -17.58 4.09 9.42
C GLY A 287 -16.55 5.20 9.59
N ALA A 288 -15.45 4.85 10.22
CA ALA A 288 -14.32 5.75 10.37
C ALA A 288 -13.60 6.04 9.04
N GLY A 289 -13.78 5.24 8.00
CA GLY A 289 -13.00 5.32 6.78
C GLY A 289 -11.48 5.22 7.03
N GLY A 290 -10.74 4.63 6.11
CA GLY A 290 -9.30 4.53 6.20
C GLY A 290 -8.76 3.40 7.09
N SER A 291 -7.47 3.38 7.29
CA SER A 291 -6.78 2.37 8.09
C SER A 291 -6.92 2.62 9.58
N ARG A 292 -7.19 1.54 10.33
CA ARG A 292 -7.29 1.55 11.78
C ARG A 292 -6.80 0.24 12.38
N SER A 293 -6.17 0.30 13.56
CA SER A 293 -5.78 -0.86 14.34
C SER A 293 -6.12 -0.67 15.81
N THR A 294 -6.21 -1.77 16.57
CA THR A 294 -6.44 -1.73 18.02
C THR A 294 -5.25 -1.10 18.74
N TRP A 295 -4.03 -1.41 18.31
CA TRP A 295 -2.81 -0.86 18.85
C TRP A 295 -2.58 0.58 18.42
N GLY A 296 -2.61 0.85 17.10
CA GLY A 296 -2.24 2.13 16.51
C GLY A 296 -3.37 3.15 16.42
N GLY A 297 -4.64 2.75 16.42
CA GLY A 297 -5.75 3.66 16.12
C GLY A 297 -5.84 4.04 14.64
N THR A 298 -6.58 5.12 14.36
CA THR A 298 -6.81 5.62 13.00
C THR A 298 -5.61 6.38 12.46
N ILE A 299 -5.35 6.25 11.15
CA ILE A 299 -4.29 6.93 10.41
C ILE A 299 -4.89 8.10 9.63
N CYS A 300 -4.27 9.28 9.68
CA CYS A 300 -4.68 10.47 8.93
C CYS A 300 -3.89 10.67 7.64
N ASN A 301 -4.56 11.19 6.61
CA ASN A 301 -3.93 11.55 5.35
C ASN A 301 -3.08 12.84 5.52
N PRO A 302 -1.83 12.87 5.02
CA PRO A 302 -0.95 14.01 5.22
C PRO A 302 -1.31 15.25 4.37
N TYR A 303 -2.08 15.08 3.30
CA TYR A 303 -2.55 16.19 2.47
C TYR A 303 -3.82 16.86 3.01
N ASP A 304 -4.63 16.09 3.75
CA ASP A 304 -5.79 16.57 4.49
C ASP A 304 -6.07 15.61 5.64
N THR A 305 -5.72 16.01 6.87
CA THR A 305 -5.85 15.16 8.06
C THR A 305 -7.29 14.83 8.47
N GLU A 306 -8.27 15.39 7.77
CA GLU A 306 -9.68 15.00 7.90
C GLU A 306 -10.06 13.79 7.03
N ARG A 307 -9.14 13.34 6.15
CA ARG A 307 -9.43 12.34 5.13
C ARG A 307 -8.72 11.03 5.37
N GLU A 308 -9.30 9.99 4.78
CA GLU A 308 -8.81 8.62 4.85
C GLU A 308 -7.52 8.41 4.04
N THR A 309 -6.81 7.36 4.39
CA THR A 309 -5.55 6.96 3.77
C THR A 309 -5.69 5.79 2.82
N SER A 310 -6.90 5.22 2.68
CA SER A 310 -7.07 3.85 2.20
C SER A 310 -6.31 2.86 3.11
N GLY A 311 -6.37 1.56 2.79
CA GLY A 311 -5.71 0.51 3.58
C GLY A 311 -5.57 -0.78 2.75
N SER A 312 -4.94 -1.74 3.37
CA SER A 312 -4.54 -1.85 4.79
C SER A 312 -3.16 -1.23 5.12
N SER A 313 -2.30 -0.90 4.15
CA SER A 313 -0.97 -0.32 4.35
C SER A 313 -1.01 1.22 4.45
N GLY A 314 -2.00 1.79 5.16
CA GLY A 314 -2.18 3.25 5.27
C GLY A 314 -0.96 3.94 5.84
N GLY A 315 -0.39 3.43 6.93
CA GLY A 315 0.80 3.99 7.56
C GLY A 315 2.03 3.93 6.68
N SER A 316 2.22 2.86 5.88
CA SER A 316 3.31 2.76 4.90
C SER A 316 3.28 3.91 3.89
N GLY A 317 2.11 4.15 3.28
CA GLY A 317 1.94 5.25 2.32
C GLY A 317 2.13 6.62 2.96
N VAL A 318 1.52 6.87 4.12
CA VAL A 318 1.61 8.14 4.85
C VAL A 318 3.03 8.42 5.31
N ALA A 319 3.74 7.42 5.84
CA ALA A 319 5.12 7.59 6.31
C ALA A 319 6.07 8.02 5.17
N VAL A 320 5.91 7.42 3.98
CA VAL A 320 6.70 7.81 2.79
C VAL A 320 6.29 9.20 2.31
N ALA A 321 4.98 9.48 2.21
CA ALA A 321 4.48 10.76 1.71
C ALA A 321 4.89 11.95 2.56
N ALA A 322 4.85 11.79 3.89
CA ALA A 322 5.18 12.85 4.85
C ALA A 322 6.66 12.87 5.24
N ASN A 323 7.53 12.19 4.50
CA ASN A 323 8.96 12.15 4.78
C ASN A 323 9.30 11.64 6.21
N LEU A 324 8.48 10.73 6.76
CA LEU A 324 8.82 10.04 8.00
C LEU A 324 9.73 8.84 7.76
N THR A 325 9.84 8.38 6.54
CA THR A 325 10.74 7.30 6.11
C THR A 325 11.17 7.54 4.66
N MET A 326 12.24 6.91 4.21
CA MET A 326 12.63 6.98 2.79
C MET A 326 11.78 6.05 1.94
N CYS A 327 11.64 4.81 2.36
CA CYS A 327 10.82 3.79 1.73
C CYS A 327 10.10 2.96 2.79
N SER A 328 9.06 2.26 2.38
CA SER A 328 8.29 1.34 3.21
C SER A 328 7.93 0.09 2.41
N ILE A 329 7.94 -1.06 3.08
CA ILE A 329 7.34 -2.27 2.51
C ILE A 329 5.87 -2.33 2.93
N CYS A 330 5.00 -2.30 1.94
CA CYS A 330 3.57 -2.55 2.09
C CYS A 330 3.25 -4.01 1.77
N GLU A 331 2.04 -4.42 2.05
CA GLU A 331 1.53 -5.74 1.64
C GLU A 331 0.19 -5.57 0.93
N THR A 332 -0.09 -6.46 -0.01
CA THR A 332 -1.35 -6.44 -0.74
C THR A 332 -1.90 -7.81 -1.05
N THR A 333 -3.10 -8.10 -0.51
CA THR A 333 -3.97 -9.19 -0.95
C THR A 333 -4.85 -8.74 -2.13
N GLY A 334 -5.29 -7.48 -2.09
CA GLY A 334 -6.13 -6.84 -3.10
C GLY A 334 -5.67 -5.42 -3.40
N GLY A 335 -6.30 -4.44 -2.74
CA GLY A 335 -5.99 -3.01 -2.86
C GLY A 335 -4.96 -2.47 -1.86
N SER A 336 -4.43 -3.29 -0.95
CA SER A 336 -3.80 -2.81 0.29
C SER A 336 -2.46 -2.09 0.15
N CYS A 337 -1.73 -2.21 -0.96
CA CYS A 337 -0.66 -1.29 -1.35
C CYS A 337 -1.19 -0.20 -2.29
N ARG A 338 -2.04 -0.57 -3.21
CA ARG A 338 -2.52 0.26 -4.33
C ARG A 338 -3.27 1.49 -3.86
N GLY A 339 -4.26 1.29 -3.00
CA GLY A 339 -5.04 2.37 -2.42
C GLY A 339 -4.19 3.38 -1.65
N PRO A 340 -3.41 2.93 -0.65
CA PRO A 340 -2.50 3.82 0.07
C PRO A 340 -1.50 4.55 -0.82
N ALA A 341 -0.86 3.90 -1.79
CA ALA A 341 0.06 4.57 -2.71
C ALA A 341 -0.64 5.67 -3.54
N ASN A 342 -1.84 5.36 -4.06
CA ASN A 342 -2.65 6.30 -4.83
C ASN A 342 -3.09 7.51 -3.99
N TYR A 343 -3.56 7.26 -2.76
CA TYR A 343 -4.07 8.31 -1.88
C TYR A 343 -2.98 9.17 -1.24
N GLN A 344 -1.74 8.71 -1.29
CA GLN A 344 -0.59 9.43 -0.74
C GLN A 344 0.33 9.99 -1.84
N GLY A 345 0.02 9.77 -3.12
CA GLY A 345 0.84 10.26 -4.23
C GLY A 345 2.30 9.81 -4.12
N VAL A 346 2.53 8.51 -3.91
CA VAL A 346 3.87 7.92 -3.81
C VAL A 346 4.09 6.88 -4.90
N ALA A 347 5.34 6.69 -5.33
CA ALA A 347 5.70 5.62 -6.21
C ALA A 347 5.54 4.27 -5.52
N MET A 348 4.97 3.28 -6.24
CA MET A 348 4.75 1.92 -5.73
C MET A 348 5.18 0.89 -6.75
N VAL A 349 5.88 -0.13 -6.29
CA VAL A 349 6.22 -1.33 -7.07
C VAL A 349 5.68 -2.55 -6.34
N VAL A 350 4.78 -3.28 -6.96
CA VAL A 350 4.38 -4.63 -6.52
C VAL A 350 4.89 -5.61 -7.57
N PRO A 351 5.91 -6.41 -7.27
CA PRO A 351 6.48 -7.31 -8.26
C PRO A 351 5.62 -8.55 -8.49
N THR A 352 5.98 -9.35 -9.47
CA THR A 352 5.41 -10.68 -9.72
C THR A 352 5.36 -11.51 -8.43
N LYS A 353 4.26 -12.23 -8.23
CA LYS A 353 4.08 -13.12 -7.08
C LYS A 353 5.28 -14.08 -6.92
N GLY A 354 5.89 -14.09 -5.76
CA GLY A 354 7.03 -14.93 -5.42
C GLY A 354 8.41 -14.27 -5.64
N VAL A 355 8.51 -13.08 -6.25
CA VAL A 355 9.78 -12.35 -6.36
C VAL A 355 10.28 -11.90 -4.98
N ILE A 356 9.37 -11.45 -4.13
CA ILE A 356 9.67 -11.17 -2.73
C ILE A 356 9.03 -12.27 -1.88
N SER A 357 9.82 -12.93 -1.04
CA SER A 357 9.32 -13.97 -0.14
C SER A 357 8.39 -13.39 0.93
N PHE A 358 7.34 -14.13 1.25
CA PHE A 358 6.38 -13.82 2.28
C PHE A 358 6.63 -14.58 3.60
N ALA A 359 7.71 -15.36 3.69
CA ALA A 359 8.03 -16.15 4.88
C ALA A 359 8.36 -15.28 6.10
N GLY A 360 7.72 -15.54 7.23
CA GLY A 360 7.79 -14.75 8.46
C GLY A 360 6.90 -13.51 8.41
N SER A 361 5.74 -13.62 7.76
CA SER A 361 4.77 -12.53 7.64
C SER A 361 3.36 -13.01 7.95
N ILE A 362 2.52 -12.11 8.45
CA ILE A 362 1.11 -12.40 8.69
C ILE A 362 0.34 -12.20 7.40
N GLY A 363 -0.14 -13.28 6.79
CA GLY A 363 -0.87 -13.27 5.53
C GLY A 363 -2.38 -13.37 5.68
N ALA A 364 -3.10 -13.03 4.61
CA ALA A 364 -4.56 -13.15 4.50
C ALA A 364 -4.99 -14.20 3.45
N ASN A 365 -4.30 -14.24 2.31
CA ASN A 365 -4.56 -15.20 1.23
C ASN A 365 -3.26 -15.54 0.49
N PRO A 366 -2.72 -16.77 0.65
CA PRO A 366 -1.41 -17.15 0.12
C PRO A 366 -1.32 -17.05 -1.41
N TYR A 367 -2.45 -17.11 -2.10
CA TYR A 367 -2.50 -17.00 -3.57
C TYR A 367 -2.41 -15.57 -4.07
N GLN A 368 -2.75 -14.58 -3.24
CA GLN A 368 -2.83 -13.16 -3.60
C GLN A 368 -1.81 -12.30 -2.87
N ASP A 369 -1.48 -12.60 -1.60
CA ASP A 369 -0.60 -11.80 -0.76
C ASP A 369 0.77 -11.60 -1.39
N ARG A 370 1.18 -10.34 -1.49
CA ARG A 370 2.49 -9.94 -2.00
C ARG A 370 3.05 -8.75 -1.24
N PRO A 371 4.33 -8.76 -0.90
CA PRO A 371 5.01 -7.53 -0.53
C PRO A 371 5.05 -6.56 -1.70
N GLY A 372 4.87 -5.29 -1.41
CA GLY A 372 5.07 -4.19 -2.33
C GLY A 372 6.02 -3.16 -1.72
N ILE A 373 6.57 -2.31 -2.54
CA ILE A 373 7.55 -1.29 -2.18
C ILE A 373 6.93 0.08 -2.44
N MET A 374 6.92 0.95 -1.45
CA MET A 374 6.57 2.36 -1.59
C MET A 374 7.77 3.22 -1.31
N CYS A 375 8.12 4.11 -2.22
CA CYS A 375 9.16 5.11 -2.08
C CYS A 375 8.68 6.43 -2.68
N ARG A 376 9.46 7.49 -2.55
CA ARG A 376 9.13 8.77 -3.19
C ARG A 376 9.42 8.75 -4.69
N THR A 377 10.41 7.95 -5.13
CA THR A 377 10.79 7.82 -6.54
C THR A 377 10.74 6.37 -7.01
N VAL A 378 10.52 6.18 -8.31
CA VAL A 378 10.58 4.86 -8.96
C VAL A 378 11.96 4.24 -8.83
N LYS A 379 13.02 5.06 -8.93
CA LYS A 379 14.42 4.61 -8.81
C LYS A 379 14.74 4.07 -7.42
N ASP A 380 14.29 4.74 -6.36
CA ASP A 380 14.48 4.26 -4.99
C ASP A 380 13.72 2.94 -4.77
N ALA A 381 12.50 2.82 -5.31
CA ALA A 381 11.75 1.57 -5.25
C ALA A 381 12.46 0.42 -6.00
N ALA A 382 13.10 0.72 -7.13
CA ALA A 382 13.93 -0.24 -7.86
C ALA A 382 15.16 -0.68 -7.05
N SER A 383 15.78 0.26 -6.31
CA SER A 383 16.92 -0.06 -5.41
C SER A 383 16.52 -1.02 -4.31
N VAL A 384 15.31 -0.83 -3.75
CA VAL A 384 14.76 -1.76 -2.75
C VAL A 384 14.44 -3.11 -3.39
N LEU A 385 13.89 -3.15 -4.62
CA LEU A 385 13.58 -4.39 -5.31
C LEU A 385 14.86 -5.22 -5.61
N ASP A 386 15.95 -4.59 -6.00
CA ASP A 386 17.24 -5.24 -6.24
C ASP A 386 17.80 -5.92 -4.96
N ALA A 387 17.41 -5.46 -3.76
CA ALA A 387 17.85 -6.02 -2.49
C ALA A 387 17.26 -7.41 -2.18
N PHE A 388 16.16 -7.79 -2.80
CA PHE A 388 15.50 -9.08 -2.54
C PHE A 388 16.10 -10.26 -3.31
N ARG A 389 17.01 -10.01 -4.22
CA ARG A 389 17.77 -11.05 -4.89
C ARG A 389 18.87 -11.59 -3.97
N ASP A 390 19.00 -12.90 -3.86
CA ASP A 390 20.12 -13.51 -3.12
C ASP A 390 21.46 -13.15 -3.75
N LYS A 391 22.37 -12.59 -2.96
CA LYS A 391 23.64 -12.06 -3.45
C LYS A 391 24.58 -13.14 -4.00
N THR A 392 24.47 -14.36 -3.48
CA THR A 392 25.37 -15.47 -3.83
C THR A 392 24.87 -16.22 -5.06
N THR A 393 23.56 -16.55 -5.07
CA THR A 393 22.96 -17.39 -6.10
C THR A 393 22.31 -16.60 -7.22
N GLY A 394 22.05 -15.31 -7.01
CA GLY A 394 21.24 -14.48 -7.91
C GLY A 394 19.77 -14.87 -7.95
N SER A 395 19.33 -15.75 -7.05
CA SER A 395 17.99 -16.32 -7.01
C SER A 395 17.04 -15.51 -6.12
N TYR A 396 15.75 -15.58 -6.41
CA TYR A 396 14.68 -15.10 -5.57
C TYR A 396 14.09 -16.20 -4.68
N PHE A 397 14.54 -17.43 -4.83
CA PHE A 397 14.02 -18.59 -4.12
C PHE A 397 14.23 -18.51 -2.60
N ASP A 398 13.16 -18.81 -1.85
CA ASP A 398 13.18 -19.05 -0.41
C ASP A 398 12.46 -20.39 -0.12
N PRO A 399 13.14 -21.40 0.43
CA PRO A 399 12.50 -22.70 0.72
C PRO A 399 11.34 -22.63 1.73
N ARG A 400 11.23 -21.53 2.48
CA ARG A 400 10.14 -21.29 3.41
C ARG A 400 8.87 -20.72 2.77
N ASP A 401 8.97 -20.22 1.53
CA ASP A 401 7.84 -19.71 0.76
C ASP A 401 7.71 -20.46 -0.57
N PRO A 402 6.75 -21.38 -0.70
CA PRO A 402 6.61 -22.22 -1.89
C PRO A 402 6.31 -21.43 -3.16
N PHE A 403 5.74 -20.22 -3.07
CA PHE A 403 5.46 -19.39 -4.23
C PHE A 403 6.71 -18.85 -4.90
N THR A 404 7.82 -18.74 -4.17
CA THR A 404 9.11 -18.33 -4.75
C THR A 404 9.69 -19.38 -5.71
N ALA A 405 9.29 -20.63 -5.59
CA ALA A 405 9.71 -21.70 -6.50
C ALA A 405 9.18 -21.51 -7.95
N ALA A 406 8.12 -20.74 -8.16
CA ALA A 406 7.58 -20.42 -9.48
C ALA A 406 8.40 -19.34 -10.21
N VAL A 407 9.16 -18.52 -9.49
CA VAL A 407 9.96 -17.39 -10.04
C VAL A 407 11.00 -17.84 -11.08
N PRO A 408 11.68 -18.99 -10.98
CA PRO A 408 12.63 -19.43 -12.00
C PRO A 408 12.02 -19.62 -13.39
N ARG A 409 10.70 -19.77 -13.50
CA ARG A 409 9.99 -19.87 -14.79
C ARG A 409 9.75 -18.52 -15.45
N VAL A 410 10.03 -17.43 -14.73
CA VAL A 410 9.85 -16.07 -15.18
C VAL A 410 11.23 -15.49 -15.51
N VAL A 411 11.35 -14.78 -16.62
CA VAL A 411 12.62 -14.15 -17.02
C VAL A 411 12.83 -12.86 -16.22
N LEU A 412 13.47 -12.99 -15.06
CA LEU A 412 13.88 -11.83 -14.25
C LEU A 412 15.35 -11.48 -14.47
N PRO A 413 15.73 -10.21 -14.37
CA PRO A 413 17.12 -9.81 -14.44
C PRO A 413 17.96 -10.48 -13.33
N LYS A 414 19.10 -11.07 -13.70
CA LYS A 414 20.01 -11.72 -12.75
C LYS A 414 21.15 -10.83 -12.31
N ALA A 415 21.46 -9.78 -13.05
CA ALA A 415 22.54 -8.86 -12.72
C ALA A 415 22.19 -7.99 -11.50
N PRO A 416 23.12 -7.74 -10.58
CA PRO A 416 22.94 -6.77 -9.51
C PRO A 416 22.66 -5.37 -10.06
N GLY A 417 21.71 -4.65 -9.49
CA GLY A 417 21.34 -3.30 -9.90
C GLY A 417 20.60 -3.22 -11.26
N ALA A 418 20.11 -4.35 -11.77
CA ALA A 418 19.41 -4.36 -13.06
C ALA A 418 18.08 -3.62 -13.03
N PHE A 419 17.36 -3.65 -11.91
CA PHE A 419 16.14 -2.88 -11.74
C PHE A 419 16.41 -1.38 -11.62
N VAL A 420 17.47 -0.99 -10.89
CA VAL A 420 17.94 0.40 -10.84
C VAL A 420 18.35 0.89 -12.22
N ALA A 421 19.10 0.08 -12.98
CA ALA A 421 19.48 0.43 -14.35
C ALA A 421 18.26 0.64 -15.25
N ALA A 422 17.23 -0.20 -15.13
CA ALA A 422 15.97 -0.04 -15.85
C ALA A 422 15.20 1.23 -15.43
N ALA A 423 15.23 1.57 -14.15
CA ALA A 423 14.60 2.78 -13.60
C ALA A 423 15.41 4.05 -13.79
N THR A 424 16.59 3.98 -14.42
CA THR A 424 17.40 5.15 -14.73
C THR A 424 17.00 5.64 -16.12
N SER A 425 16.18 6.67 -16.18
CA SER A 425 15.81 7.28 -17.46
C SER A 425 17.05 7.86 -18.14
N ALA A 426 17.29 7.48 -19.39
CA ALA A 426 18.25 8.18 -20.23
C ALA A 426 17.70 9.59 -20.52
N GLY A 427 18.32 10.60 -19.97
CA GLY A 427 17.90 11.99 -20.18
C GLY A 427 17.94 12.38 -21.65
N GLY A 428 16.86 13.03 -22.11
CA GLY A 428 16.74 13.62 -23.44
C GLY A 428 16.10 12.74 -24.51
N GLY A 429 15.41 13.34 -25.45
CA GLY A 429 14.80 12.67 -26.58
C GLY A 429 13.45 11.98 -26.25
N LYS A 430 13.24 10.83 -26.85
CA LYS A 430 12.02 10.02 -26.67
C LYS A 430 12.35 8.70 -25.95
N PRO A 431 12.44 8.69 -24.61
CA PRO A 431 12.89 7.52 -23.85
C PRO A 431 11.94 6.31 -23.98
N LEU A 432 10.69 6.53 -24.40
CA LEU A 432 9.70 5.49 -24.65
C LEU A 432 9.52 5.18 -26.15
N ALA A 433 10.45 5.61 -27.02
CA ALA A 433 10.40 5.24 -28.43
C ALA A 433 10.40 3.72 -28.59
N GLY A 434 9.39 3.21 -29.34
CA GLY A 434 9.19 1.78 -29.55
C GLY A 434 8.41 1.06 -28.45
N VAL A 435 8.04 1.73 -27.35
CA VAL A 435 7.15 1.20 -26.33
C VAL A 435 5.69 1.31 -26.78
N ARG A 436 4.94 0.21 -26.65
CA ARG A 436 3.52 0.13 -27.00
C ARG A 436 2.68 -0.12 -25.76
N LEU A 437 1.73 0.76 -25.44
CA LEU A 437 0.90 0.72 -24.24
C LEU A 437 -0.56 0.51 -24.60
N GLY A 438 -1.19 -0.46 -23.94
CA GLY A 438 -2.62 -0.71 -24.07
C GLY A 438 -3.44 0.16 -23.13
N VAL A 439 -4.46 0.84 -23.63
CA VAL A 439 -5.41 1.63 -22.87
C VAL A 439 -6.73 0.86 -22.77
N ILE A 440 -7.14 0.46 -21.58
CA ILE A 440 -8.41 -0.27 -21.37
C ILE A 440 -9.48 0.77 -21.03
N ARG A 441 -10.29 1.16 -22.02
CA ARG A 441 -11.24 2.28 -21.86
C ARG A 441 -12.25 2.10 -20.76
N ASN A 442 -12.68 0.89 -20.50
CA ASN A 442 -13.63 0.67 -19.41
C ASN A 442 -13.02 0.78 -17.99
N LEU A 443 -11.73 1.11 -17.88
CA LEU A 443 -11.11 1.58 -16.63
C LEU A 443 -11.10 3.11 -16.50
N TYR A 444 -11.45 3.86 -17.55
CA TYR A 444 -11.58 5.33 -17.55
C TYR A 444 -13.04 5.78 -17.42
N VAL A 445 -13.77 5.16 -16.53
CA VAL A 445 -15.22 5.37 -16.33
C VAL A 445 -15.51 6.75 -15.79
N LYS A 446 -16.58 7.37 -16.29
CA LYS A 446 -17.09 8.67 -15.85
C LYS A 446 -18.48 8.52 -15.22
N ALA A 447 -18.69 7.47 -14.41
CA ALA A 447 -19.96 7.14 -13.80
C ALA A 447 -20.47 8.18 -12.79
N SER A 448 -19.58 9.03 -12.28
CA SER A 448 -19.92 10.13 -11.37
C SER A 448 -19.00 11.32 -11.62
N PRO A 449 -19.33 12.54 -11.14
CA PRO A 449 -18.47 13.70 -11.28
C PRO A 449 -17.07 13.52 -10.71
N GLY A 450 -16.93 12.86 -9.55
CA GLY A 450 -15.64 12.57 -8.95
C GLY A 450 -14.82 11.56 -9.76
N ALA A 451 -15.45 10.51 -10.26
CA ALA A 451 -14.80 9.54 -11.14
C ALA A 451 -14.37 10.20 -12.47
N ALA A 452 -15.22 11.07 -13.02
CA ALA A 452 -14.88 11.82 -14.25
C ALA A 452 -13.66 12.71 -14.05
N ALA A 453 -13.56 13.41 -12.92
CA ALA A 453 -12.42 14.30 -12.64
C ALA A 453 -11.08 13.55 -12.63
N VAL A 454 -10.99 12.39 -11.97
CA VAL A 454 -9.77 11.56 -11.95
C VAL A 454 -9.52 10.94 -13.32
N SER A 455 -10.56 10.40 -13.95
CA SER A 455 -10.48 9.79 -15.29
C SER A 455 -9.92 10.77 -16.32
N ASP A 456 -10.44 12.00 -16.34
CA ASP A 456 -9.98 13.07 -17.22
C ASP A 456 -8.55 13.54 -16.88
N GLY A 457 -8.22 13.58 -15.57
CA GLY A 457 -6.87 13.86 -15.11
C GLY A 457 -5.85 12.88 -15.67
N VAL A 458 -6.08 11.58 -15.48
CA VAL A 458 -5.17 10.55 -16.00
C VAL A 458 -5.21 10.45 -17.53
N ASN A 459 -6.34 10.71 -18.17
CA ASN A 459 -6.42 10.72 -19.62
C ASN A 459 -5.53 11.82 -20.25
N LYS A 460 -5.35 12.96 -19.58
CA LYS A 460 -4.39 14.00 -20.03
C LYS A 460 -2.95 13.49 -19.98
N GLU A 461 -2.61 12.67 -18.99
CA GLU A 461 -1.28 12.10 -18.82
C GLU A 461 -0.90 11.10 -19.93
N LEU A 462 -1.88 10.55 -20.64
CA LEU A 462 -1.63 9.72 -21.82
C LEU A 462 -0.92 10.53 -22.93
N GLN A 463 -1.18 11.84 -23.03
CA GLN A 463 -0.48 12.69 -23.98
C GLN A 463 1.01 12.83 -23.65
N VAL A 464 1.37 12.91 -22.37
CA VAL A 464 2.78 12.92 -21.94
C VAL A 464 3.49 11.64 -22.39
N LEU A 465 2.85 10.47 -22.24
CA LEU A 465 3.42 9.20 -22.70
C LEU A 465 3.66 9.19 -24.23
N LYS A 466 2.75 9.77 -25.03
CA LYS A 466 2.94 9.95 -26.47
C LYS A 466 4.13 10.87 -26.78
N GLU A 467 4.27 11.98 -26.05
CA GLU A 467 5.38 12.92 -26.21
C GLU A 467 6.73 12.29 -25.87
N LEU A 468 6.75 11.40 -24.88
CA LEU A 468 7.91 10.57 -24.54
C LEU A 468 8.23 9.49 -25.60
N GLY A 469 7.36 9.31 -26.58
CA GLY A 469 7.55 8.41 -27.72
C GLY A 469 6.80 7.10 -27.67
N ALA A 470 5.94 6.86 -26.66
CA ALA A 470 5.13 5.67 -26.61
C ALA A 470 4.00 5.69 -27.64
N GLU A 471 3.69 4.53 -28.21
CA GLU A 471 2.48 4.29 -29.02
C GLU A 471 1.37 3.81 -28.08
N LEU A 472 0.22 4.50 -28.09
CA LEU A 472 -0.95 4.11 -27.31
C LEU A 472 -1.98 3.45 -28.21
N ILE A 473 -2.54 2.32 -27.76
CA ILE A 473 -3.52 1.52 -28.49
C ILE A 473 -4.66 1.19 -27.54
N GLU A 474 -5.88 1.36 -28.01
CA GLU A 474 -7.07 1.37 -27.17
C GLU A 474 -7.88 0.07 -27.31
N ASP A 475 -8.33 -0.49 -26.17
CA ASP A 475 -9.28 -1.62 -26.14
C ASP A 475 -10.71 -1.08 -26.30
N VAL A 476 -11.38 -1.46 -27.38
CA VAL A 476 -12.74 -1.04 -27.69
C VAL A 476 -13.74 -1.76 -26.80
N ASP A 477 -14.67 -1.03 -26.24
CA ASP A 477 -15.75 -1.54 -25.40
C ASP A 477 -17.10 -0.94 -25.83
N PRO A 478 -18.17 -1.74 -26.06
CA PRO A 478 -19.46 -1.23 -26.47
C PRO A 478 -20.12 -0.25 -25.48
N GLU A 479 -19.78 -0.35 -24.20
CA GLU A 479 -20.34 0.53 -23.15
C GLU A 479 -19.54 1.82 -22.94
N TYR A 480 -18.29 1.88 -23.48
CA TYR A 480 -17.37 3.01 -23.24
C TYR A 480 -16.79 3.48 -24.57
N PRO A 481 -17.10 4.71 -24.99
CA PRO A 481 -16.62 5.24 -26.27
C PRO A 481 -15.11 5.34 -26.29
N ASP A 482 -14.53 4.94 -27.39
CA ASP A 482 -13.13 5.07 -27.71
C ASP A 482 -12.71 6.54 -27.96
N ASP A 483 -11.42 6.81 -27.91
CA ASP A 483 -10.82 8.07 -28.27
C ASP A 483 -10.38 8.02 -29.74
N PRO A 484 -11.03 8.75 -30.66
CA PRO A 484 -10.71 8.68 -32.09
C PRO A 484 -9.28 9.15 -32.42
N SER A 485 -8.55 9.72 -31.47
CA SER A 485 -7.13 10.06 -31.64
C SER A 485 -6.17 8.90 -31.39
N MET A 486 -6.67 7.73 -30.95
CA MET A 486 -5.89 6.52 -30.71
C MET A 486 -6.33 5.40 -31.64
N PRO A 487 -5.39 4.58 -32.16
CA PRO A 487 -5.74 3.38 -32.89
C PRO A 487 -6.35 2.33 -31.95
N ASN A 488 -7.34 1.59 -32.43
CA ASN A 488 -7.98 0.52 -31.69
C ASN A 488 -7.16 -0.78 -31.74
N MET A 489 -7.25 -1.58 -30.69
CA MET A 489 -6.71 -2.95 -30.67
C MET A 489 -7.38 -3.78 -31.76
N THR A 490 -6.59 -4.58 -32.45
CA THR A 490 -7.13 -5.53 -33.43
C THR A 490 -7.68 -6.80 -32.78
N PHE A 491 -7.28 -7.04 -31.53
CA PHE A 491 -7.72 -8.14 -30.68
C PHE A 491 -7.83 -7.64 -29.23
N GLY A 492 -9.04 -7.41 -28.77
CA GLY A 492 -9.31 -6.86 -27.44
C GLY A 492 -9.60 -7.93 -26.38
N PHE A 493 -9.90 -7.48 -25.17
CA PHE A 493 -10.30 -8.39 -24.08
C PHE A 493 -11.59 -9.14 -24.41
N ARG A 494 -12.52 -8.56 -25.13
CA ARG A 494 -13.76 -9.24 -25.54
C ARG A 494 -13.48 -10.41 -26.47
N ASP A 495 -12.52 -10.28 -27.39
CA ASP A 495 -12.08 -11.38 -28.26
C ASP A 495 -11.42 -12.50 -27.44
N ALA A 496 -10.52 -12.12 -26.52
CA ALA A 496 -9.88 -13.08 -25.63
C ALA A 496 -10.88 -13.80 -24.72
N PHE A 497 -11.90 -13.13 -24.22
CA PHE A 497 -12.96 -13.75 -23.40
C PHE A 497 -13.82 -14.69 -24.24
N ALA A 498 -14.15 -14.31 -25.47
CA ALA A 498 -14.91 -15.19 -26.36
C ALA A 498 -14.17 -16.51 -26.66
N GLU A 499 -12.86 -16.47 -26.82
CA GLU A 499 -12.06 -17.65 -27.13
C GLU A 499 -11.68 -18.50 -25.91
N ILE A 500 -11.39 -17.86 -24.76
CA ILE A 500 -10.78 -18.54 -23.61
C ILE A 500 -11.83 -18.97 -22.56
N LEU A 501 -12.79 -18.09 -22.21
CA LEU A 501 -13.70 -18.38 -21.11
C LEU A 501 -14.66 -19.55 -21.38
N PRO A 502 -15.20 -19.77 -22.60
CA PRO A 502 -16.09 -20.91 -22.86
C PRO A 502 -15.51 -22.28 -22.54
N PHE A 503 -14.20 -22.42 -22.64
CA PHE A 503 -13.51 -23.68 -22.34
C PHE A 503 -12.93 -23.70 -20.92
N HIS A 504 -12.26 -22.63 -20.51
CA HIS A 504 -11.51 -22.60 -19.25
C HIS A 504 -12.37 -22.19 -18.03
N MET A 505 -13.41 -21.40 -18.25
CA MET A 505 -14.31 -20.90 -17.19
C MET A 505 -15.77 -20.83 -17.66
N PRO A 506 -16.36 -21.93 -18.15
CA PRO A 506 -17.73 -21.91 -18.70
C PRO A 506 -18.78 -21.45 -17.66
N GLU A 507 -18.52 -21.66 -16.37
CA GLU A 507 -19.39 -21.24 -15.27
C GLU A 507 -19.62 -19.73 -15.21
N ILE A 508 -18.73 -18.89 -15.78
CA ILE A 508 -18.88 -17.44 -15.79
C ILE A 508 -20.15 -17.01 -16.53
N PHE A 509 -20.53 -17.75 -17.57
CA PHE A 509 -21.74 -17.47 -18.34
C PHE A 509 -23.03 -17.75 -17.57
N SER A 510 -22.93 -18.44 -16.44
CA SER A 510 -24.07 -18.75 -15.54
C SER A 510 -24.12 -17.86 -14.31
N TRP A 511 -23.24 -16.85 -14.20
CA TRP A 511 -23.22 -15.97 -13.05
C TRP A 511 -24.52 -15.19 -12.89
N LYS A 512 -24.91 -14.99 -11.64
CA LYS A 512 -26.13 -14.26 -11.25
C LYS A 512 -25.76 -13.13 -10.30
N LYS A 513 -26.47 -12.03 -10.45
CA LYS A 513 -26.49 -10.92 -9.50
C LYS A 513 -27.91 -10.70 -9.04
N ASP A 514 -28.15 -10.68 -7.75
CA ASP A 514 -29.49 -10.53 -7.16
C ASP A 514 -30.51 -11.54 -7.74
N GLY A 515 -30.04 -12.79 -7.98
CA GLY A 515 -30.84 -13.88 -8.55
C GLY A 515 -31.06 -13.83 -10.07
N GLN A 516 -30.68 -12.74 -10.73
CA GLN A 516 -30.80 -12.58 -12.18
C GLN A 516 -29.51 -12.95 -12.91
N PRO A 517 -29.58 -13.54 -14.13
CA PRO A 517 -28.38 -13.77 -14.95
C PRO A 517 -27.62 -12.47 -15.18
N MET A 518 -26.30 -12.51 -14.97
CA MET A 518 -25.44 -11.36 -15.26
C MET A 518 -25.23 -11.14 -16.75
N PHE A 519 -25.24 -12.22 -17.51
CA PHE A 519 -24.93 -12.22 -18.94
C PHE A 519 -26.08 -12.82 -19.73
N SER A 520 -26.44 -12.20 -20.83
CA SER A 520 -27.49 -12.68 -21.73
C SER A 520 -27.19 -12.27 -23.17
N VAL A 521 -27.63 -13.08 -24.11
CA VAL A 521 -27.60 -12.80 -25.55
C VAL A 521 -28.97 -13.17 -26.12
N PRO A 522 -29.68 -12.27 -26.82
CA PRO A 522 -30.97 -12.58 -27.40
C PRO A 522 -30.94 -13.84 -28.30
N GLY A 523 -31.87 -14.75 -28.07
CA GLY A 523 -31.98 -15.98 -28.84
C GLY A 523 -31.01 -17.09 -28.45
N TRP A 524 -30.18 -16.91 -27.40
CA TRP A 524 -29.25 -17.90 -26.93
C TRP A 524 -29.42 -18.23 -25.44
N ASP A 525 -29.30 -19.49 -25.10
CA ASP A 525 -28.99 -19.93 -23.75
C ASP A 525 -27.47 -19.89 -23.59
N VAL A 526 -26.95 -18.82 -22.93
CA VAL A 526 -25.52 -18.54 -22.81
C VAL A 526 -24.76 -19.59 -21.99
N ALA A 527 -25.45 -20.39 -21.17
CA ALA A 527 -24.87 -21.50 -20.42
C ALA A 527 -24.83 -22.82 -21.22
N SER A 528 -25.48 -22.87 -22.38
CA SER A 528 -25.53 -24.08 -23.19
C SER A 528 -24.20 -24.38 -23.90
N ARG A 529 -23.84 -25.65 -24.00
CA ARG A 529 -22.68 -26.08 -24.80
C ARG A 529 -22.75 -25.58 -26.26
N LYS A 530 -23.96 -25.49 -26.83
CA LYS A 530 -24.15 -24.98 -28.20
C LYS A 530 -23.68 -23.52 -28.33
N TYR A 531 -24.06 -22.67 -27.36
CA TYR A 531 -23.64 -21.28 -27.33
C TYR A 531 -22.13 -21.18 -27.08
N LEU A 532 -21.60 -21.88 -26.05
CA LEU A 532 -20.19 -21.82 -25.68
C LEU A 532 -19.27 -22.20 -26.87
N VAL A 533 -19.65 -23.23 -27.66
CA VAL A 533 -18.93 -23.59 -28.88
C VAL A 533 -19.09 -22.51 -29.97
N ALA A 534 -20.29 -21.92 -30.10
CA ALA A 534 -20.51 -20.91 -31.14
C ALA A 534 -19.76 -19.59 -30.81
N VAL A 535 -19.75 -19.13 -29.56
CA VAL A 535 -19.03 -17.93 -29.19
C VAL A 535 -17.51 -18.11 -29.28
N SER A 536 -16.98 -19.29 -28.89
CA SER A 536 -15.55 -19.55 -29.02
C SER A 536 -15.06 -19.63 -30.47
N ALA A 537 -15.97 -19.90 -31.40
CA ALA A 537 -15.71 -19.93 -32.85
C ALA A 537 -16.10 -18.61 -33.56
N HIS A 538 -16.41 -17.54 -32.82
CA HIS A 538 -16.91 -16.24 -33.32
C HIS A 538 -18.17 -16.36 -34.19
N LYS A 539 -19.02 -17.39 -33.94
CA LYS A 539 -20.30 -17.61 -34.61
C LYS A 539 -21.52 -17.18 -33.80
N ALA A 540 -21.31 -16.73 -32.59
CA ALA A 540 -22.29 -16.06 -31.73
C ALA A 540 -21.65 -14.87 -31.07
N PRO A 541 -22.40 -13.78 -30.78
CA PRO A 541 -21.85 -12.62 -30.10
C PRO A 541 -21.57 -12.94 -28.63
N LEU A 542 -20.53 -12.32 -28.07
CA LEU A 542 -20.30 -12.28 -26.63
C LEU A 542 -21.33 -11.31 -26.00
N PRO A 543 -21.83 -11.55 -24.77
CA PRO A 543 -22.68 -10.59 -24.06
C PRO A 543 -22.05 -9.20 -24.00
N ASP A 544 -22.82 -8.14 -24.26
CA ASP A 544 -22.28 -6.76 -24.37
C ASP A 544 -21.60 -6.31 -23.09
N ASN A 545 -22.16 -6.66 -21.94
CA ASN A 545 -21.62 -6.35 -20.61
C ASN A 545 -20.54 -7.33 -20.11
N MET A 546 -20.11 -8.32 -20.93
CA MET A 546 -18.97 -9.17 -20.59
C MET A 546 -17.68 -8.49 -21.06
N ASN A 547 -17.15 -7.65 -20.23
CA ASN A 547 -15.99 -6.80 -20.49
C ASN A 547 -14.93 -6.95 -19.39
N PHE A 548 -13.80 -6.25 -19.53
CA PHE A 548 -12.69 -6.32 -18.57
C PHE A 548 -13.18 -6.09 -17.14
N ARG A 549 -13.96 -5.05 -16.91
CA ARG A 549 -14.43 -4.64 -15.60
C ARG A 549 -15.36 -5.66 -14.94
N THR A 550 -16.29 -6.26 -15.70
CA THR A 550 -17.23 -7.25 -15.16
C THR A 550 -16.57 -8.60 -14.88
N VAL A 551 -15.57 -8.96 -15.67
CA VAL A 551 -14.88 -10.26 -15.56
C VAL A 551 -13.75 -10.24 -14.54
N PHE A 552 -12.96 -9.15 -14.49
CA PHE A 552 -11.79 -9.04 -13.62
C PHE A 552 -12.09 -8.36 -12.28
N ALA A 553 -12.83 -7.25 -12.29
CA ALA A 553 -12.90 -6.38 -11.12
C ALA A 553 -14.00 -6.76 -10.11
N ASN A 554 -15.14 -7.28 -10.56
CA ASN A 554 -16.29 -7.54 -9.70
C ASN A 554 -17.00 -8.86 -10.02
N PRO A 555 -16.33 -10.00 -10.02
CA PRO A 555 -17.03 -11.26 -10.17
C PRO A 555 -17.92 -11.54 -8.96
N PRO A 556 -19.07 -12.16 -9.12
CA PRO A 556 -19.82 -12.68 -7.99
C PRO A 556 -18.97 -13.75 -7.27
N SER A 557 -19.16 -13.90 -5.97
CA SER A 557 -18.50 -14.98 -5.21
C SER A 557 -18.98 -16.34 -5.74
N HIS A 558 -18.02 -17.23 -5.94
CA HIS A 558 -18.30 -18.60 -6.31
C HIS A 558 -18.23 -19.50 -5.07
N PRO A 559 -19.09 -20.53 -4.92
CA PRO A 559 -19.06 -21.42 -3.75
C PRO A 559 -17.70 -22.10 -3.52
N ASP A 560 -16.99 -22.40 -4.61
CA ASP A 560 -15.66 -23.01 -4.58
C ASP A 560 -14.52 -21.97 -4.58
N GLU A 561 -14.80 -20.68 -4.38
CA GLU A 561 -13.76 -19.66 -4.32
C GLU A 561 -13.08 -19.66 -2.95
N VAL A 562 -11.75 -19.53 -2.95
CA VAL A 562 -10.98 -19.42 -1.72
C VAL A 562 -11.36 -18.13 -1.00
N SER A 563 -12.04 -18.26 0.12
CA SER A 563 -12.49 -17.12 0.92
C SER A 563 -12.46 -17.42 2.42
N GLY A 564 -11.98 -16.47 3.21
CA GLY A 564 -12.10 -16.49 4.67
C GLY A 564 -11.26 -17.54 5.41
N TYR A 565 -11.36 -18.80 5.09
CA TYR A 565 -10.62 -19.86 5.78
C TYR A 565 -9.11 -19.84 5.51
N THR A 566 -8.67 -19.27 4.38
CA THR A 566 -7.23 -19.16 4.12
C THR A 566 -6.55 -18.25 5.13
N PHE A 567 -7.20 -17.17 5.54
CA PHE A 567 -6.70 -16.33 6.62
C PHE A 567 -6.62 -17.12 7.95
N ALA A 568 -7.70 -17.81 8.30
CA ALA A 568 -7.75 -18.61 9.53
C ALA A 568 -6.63 -19.65 9.59
N PHE A 569 -6.41 -20.37 8.49
CA PHE A 569 -5.34 -21.36 8.38
C PHE A 569 -3.95 -20.76 8.45
N GLN A 570 -3.67 -19.74 7.61
CA GLN A 570 -2.35 -19.11 7.58
C GLN A 570 -1.98 -18.46 8.91
N PHE A 571 -2.96 -17.83 9.56
CA PHE A 571 -2.70 -17.18 10.83
C PHE A 571 -2.48 -18.20 11.95
N ALA A 572 -3.22 -19.31 11.98
CA ALA A 572 -2.94 -20.41 12.89
C ALA A 572 -1.53 -20.99 12.69
N GLN A 573 -1.12 -21.19 11.42
CA GLN A 573 0.24 -21.60 11.07
C GLN A 573 1.28 -20.60 11.54
N TYR A 574 1.05 -19.31 11.31
CA TYR A 574 1.94 -18.24 11.78
C TYR A 574 2.10 -18.26 13.30
N LEU A 575 1.00 -18.33 14.06
CA LEU A 575 1.05 -18.38 15.53
C LEU A 575 1.85 -19.59 16.03
N THR A 576 1.64 -20.76 15.41
CA THR A 576 2.40 -21.98 15.73
C THR A 576 3.90 -21.80 15.42
N LEU A 577 4.26 -21.23 14.27
CA LEU A 577 5.64 -21.02 13.85
C LEU A 577 6.35 -19.92 14.65
N ARG A 578 5.61 -18.91 15.11
CA ARG A 578 6.13 -17.87 16.00
C ARG A 578 6.59 -18.46 17.34
N GLY A 579 5.89 -19.47 17.84
CA GLY A 579 6.28 -20.21 19.04
C GLY A 579 6.24 -19.38 20.32
N ASP A 580 5.32 -18.41 20.41
CA ASP A 580 5.15 -17.58 21.60
C ASP A 580 4.65 -18.40 22.77
N SER A 581 5.14 -18.14 24.00
CA SER A 581 4.79 -18.90 25.20
C SER A 581 3.35 -18.67 25.70
N ARG A 582 2.69 -17.62 25.22
CA ARG A 582 1.34 -17.21 25.69
C ARG A 582 0.30 -17.22 24.57
N VAL A 583 0.71 -16.90 23.34
CA VAL A 583 -0.18 -16.80 22.19
C VAL A 583 0.37 -17.68 21.05
N TYR A 584 -0.18 -18.86 20.91
CA TYR A 584 0.32 -19.91 19.99
C TYR A 584 -0.76 -20.51 19.09
N ASP A 585 -2.03 -20.15 19.31
CA ASP A 585 -3.19 -20.54 18.50
C ASP A 585 -4.32 -19.52 18.56
N TRP A 586 -5.41 -19.74 17.84
CA TRP A 586 -6.56 -18.85 17.81
C TRP A 586 -7.21 -18.64 19.18
N GLN A 587 -7.33 -19.69 19.98
CA GLN A 587 -7.96 -19.62 21.30
C GLN A 587 -7.15 -18.73 22.25
N THR A 588 -5.85 -18.95 22.30
CA THR A 588 -4.94 -18.14 23.12
C THR A 588 -4.82 -16.71 22.60
N LEU A 589 -4.88 -16.49 21.27
CA LEU A 589 -4.95 -15.16 20.70
C LEU A 589 -6.19 -14.40 21.19
N ASN A 590 -7.38 -14.97 21.02
CA ASN A 590 -8.63 -14.33 21.40
C ASN A 590 -8.74 -14.08 22.91
N ALA A 591 -8.10 -14.92 23.73
CA ALA A 591 -8.02 -14.73 25.18
C ALA A 591 -7.06 -13.61 25.61
N ASN A 592 -6.07 -13.26 24.77
CA ASN A 592 -5.01 -12.29 25.08
C ASN A 592 -5.08 -11.00 24.24
N ALA A 593 -6.01 -10.90 23.28
CA ALA A 593 -6.19 -9.75 22.42
C ALA A 593 -7.23 -8.78 22.99
N LYS A 594 -6.98 -7.48 22.76
CA LYS A 594 -7.98 -6.44 22.90
C LYS A 594 -8.54 -6.09 21.53
N TYR A 595 -9.75 -5.56 21.50
CA TYR A 595 -10.43 -5.16 20.26
C TYR A 595 -11.01 -3.76 20.44
N TYR A 596 -11.00 -2.96 19.38
CA TYR A 596 -11.54 -1.61 19.41
C TYR A 596 -13.08 -1.56 19.32
N SER A 597 -13.73 -2.68 18.97
CA SER A 597 -15.19 -2.83 18.98
C SER A 597 -15.61 -4.29 19.24
N ASP A 598 -16.87 -4.47 19.66
CA ASP A 598 -17.44 -5.81 19.81
C ASP A 598 -17.68 -6.51 18.48
N VAL A 599 -17.93 -5.75 17.42
CA VAL A 599 -18.04 -6.27 16.04
C VAL A 599 -16.70 -6.83 15.60
N ARG A 600 -15.58 -6.13 15.89
CA ARG A 600 -14.23 -6.64 15.61
C ARG A 600 -13.92 -7.93 16.36
N ARG A 601 -14.28 -7.98 17.64
CA ARG A 601 -14.14 -9.22 18.43
C ARG A 601 -14.91 -10.37 17.80
N ALA A 602 -16.18 -10.15 17.45
CA ALA A 602 -17.03 -11.16 16.83
C ALA A 602 -16.46 -11.64 15.48
N ALA A 603 -15.89 -10.72 14.68
CA ALA A 603 -15.22 -11.06 13.44
C ALA A 603 -14.01 -11.97 13.65
N MET A 604 -13.17 -11.70 14.64
CA MET A 604 -12.00 -12.53 14.96
C MET A 604 -12.41 -13.92 15.48
N GLN A 605 -13.45 -14.01 16.30
CA GLN A 605 -14.02 -15.28 16.75
C GLN A 605 -14.67 -16.09 15.60
N ASN A 606 -15.31 -15.40 14.67
CA ASN A 606 -15.83 -16.06 13.47
C ASN A 606 -14.70 -16.61 12.56
N TRP A 607 -13.56 -15.94 12.48
CA TRP A 607 -12.39 -16.48 11.77
C TRP A 607 -11.79 -17.69 12.47
N GLU A 608 -11.72 -17.71 13.81
CA GLU A 608 -11.30 -18.88 14.56
C GLU A 608 -12.13 -20.14 14.21
N SER A 609 -13.44 -19.97 14.03
CA SER A 609 -14.35 -21.06 13.69
C SER A 609 -14.31 -21.48 12.21
N LYS A 610 -13.59 -20.78 11.34
CA LYS A 610 -13.49 -21.11 9.91
C LYS A 610 -12.54 -22.26 9.69
N GLU A 611 -13.10 -23.39 9.30
CA GLU A 611 -12.36 -24.56 8.88
C GLU A 611 -12.34 -24.69 7.37
N MET A 612 -11.24 -25.20 6.83
CA MET A 612 -11.13 -25.52 5.42
C MET A 612 -11.79 -26.87 5.18
N ASP A 613 -12.88 -26.90 4.44
CA ASP A 613 -13.42 -28.17 3.93
C ASP A 613 -12.52 -28.67 2.81
N ILE A 614 -11.68 -29.65 3.11
CA ILE A 614 -10.74 -30.26 2.16
C ILE A 614 -11.44 -30.97 0.99
N ARG A 615 -12.75 -31.18 1.06
CA ARG A 615 -13.56 -31.76 -0.02
C ARG A 615 -13.93 -30.71 -1.08
N THR A 616 -13.75 -29.42 -0.80
CA THR A 616 -14.03 -28.36 -1.79
C THR A 616 -12.90 -28.25 -2.79
N ASN A 617 -13.24 -27.81 -4.00
CA ASN A 617 -12.28 -27.48 -5.05
C ASN A 617 -11.86 -26.00 -5.06
N ALA A 618 -12.02 -25.31 -3.94
CA ALA A 618 -11.82 -23.87 -3.84
C ALA A 618 -10.41 -23.41 -4.32
N ILE A 619 -9.37 -24.14 -3.93
CA ILE A 619 -8.00 -23.85 -4.39
C ILE A 619 -7.86 -24.06 -5.89
N ALA A 620 -8.35 -25.20 -6.40
CA ALA A 620 -8.30 -25.52 -7.82
C ALA A 620 -9.09 -24.49 -8.65
N TYR A 621 -10.24 -24.05 -8.17
CA TYR A 621 -11.03 -23.00 -8.81
C TYR A 621 -10.27 -21.67 -8.85
N THR A 622 -9.66 -21.26 -7.75
CA THR A 622 -8.88 -20.01 -7.68
C THR A 622 -7.69 -20.03 -8.65
N ILE A 623 -6.99 -21.16 -8.77
CA ILE A 623 -5.89 -21.33 -9.70
C ILE A 623 -6.40 -21.30 -11.14
N LYS A 624 -7.46 -22.06 -11.45
CA LYS A 624 -8.09 -22.12 -12.77
C LYS A 624 -8.50 -20.71 -13.24
N ARG A 625 -9.15 -19.95 -12.38
CA ARG A 625 -9.56 -18.59 -12.68
C ARG A 625 -8.36 -17.66 -12.97
N ARG A 626 -7.32 -17.72 -12.14
CA ARG A 626 -6.08 -16.96 -12.38
C ARG A 626 -5.49 -17.28 -13.74
N ASP A 627 -5.37 -18.58 -14.05
CA ASP A 627 -4.74 -19.02 -15.29
C ASP A 627 -5.57 -18.63 -16.52
N ALA A 628 -6.89 -18.78 -16.47
CA ALA A 628 -7.78 -18.36 -17.56
C ALA A 628 -7.69 -16.84 -17.83
N LEU A 629 -7.72 -16.03 -16.77
CA LEU A 629 -7.64 -14.57 -16.90
C LEU A 629 -6.23 -14.09 -17.30
N ARG A 630 -5.16 -14.77 -16.85
CA ARG A 630 -3.81 -14.52 -17.37
C ARG A 630 -3.70 -14.86 -18.85
N MET A 631 -4.23 -16.01 -19.30
CA MET A 631 -4.25 -16.35 -20.71
C MET A 631 -4.94 -15.26 -21.55
N ALA A 632 -6.07 -14.74 -21.07
CA ALA A 632 -6.76 -13.65 -21.77
C ALA A 632 -5.88 -12.39 -21.83
N MET A 633 -5.26 -12.00 -20.73
CA MET A 633 -4.36 -10.84 -20.67
C MET A 633 -3.14 -11.03 -21.59
N THR A 634 -2.44 -12.16 -21.48
CA THR A 634 -1.27 -12.49 -22.30
C THR A 634 -1.63 -12.46 -23.78
N LYS A 635 -2.77 -13.03 -24.16
CA LYS A 635 -3.19 -13.05 -25.56
C LYS A 635 -3.45 -11.65 -26.10
N VAL A 636 -4.07 -10.75 -25.32
CA VAL A 636 -4.26 -9.34 -25.72
C VAL A 636 -2.92 -8.63 -25.87
N LEU A 637 -1.99 -8.81 -24.93
CA LEU A 637 -0.65 -8.22 -24.99
C LEU A 637 0.11 -8.68 -26.26
N GLU A 638 0.17 -9.99 -26.49
CA GLU A 638 0.91 -10.58 -27.62
C GLU A 638 0.31 -10.19 -28.98
N GLN A 639 -1.02 -10.31 -29.16
CA GLN A 639 -1.69 -10.01 -30.43
C GLN A 639 -1.53 -8.55 -30.84
N ASN A 640 -1.49 -7.64 -29.89
CA ASN A 640 -1.28 -6.22 -30.16
C ASN A 640 0.18 -5.77 -29.96
N ARG A 641 1.10 -6.66 -29.64
CA ARG A 641 2.51 -6.38 -29.35
C ARG A 641 2.67 -5.27 -28.31
N LEU A 642 1.92 -5.38 -27.21
CA LEU A 642 1.95 -4.41 -26.13
C LEU A 642 3.04 -4.78 -25.12
N ASP A 643 3.74 -3.76 -24.63
CA ASP A 643 4.72 -3.88 -23.55
C ASP A 643 4.06 -3.84 -22.17
N ALA A 644 2.97 -3.08 -22.05
CA ALA A 644 2.23 -2.94 -20.79
C ALA A 644 0.83 -2.36 -21.05
N PHE A 645 -0.02 -2.41 -20.02
CA PHE A 645 -1.25 -1.62 -19.94
C PHE A 645 -1.04 -0.37 -19.07
N VAL A 646 -1.86 0.66 -19.32
CA VAL A 646 -1.86 1.92 -18.56
C VAL A 646 -3.29 2.34 -18.23
N ASN A 647 -3.53 2.72 -16.96
CA ASN A 647 -4.86 3.15 -16.49
C ASN A 647 -4.80 3.98 -15.20
N PRO A 648 -5.90 4.67 -14.83
CA PRO A 648 -6.08 5.23 -13.49
C PRO A 648 -5.98 4.14 -12.43
N VAL A 649 -5.32 4.42 -11.31
CA VAL A 649 -5.23 3.45 -10.20
C VAL A 649 -6.56 3.34 -9.46
N ASN A 650 -7.19 4.47 -9.17
CA ASN A 650 -8.50 4.55 -8.53
C ASN A 650 -9.23 5.78 -9.04
N LEU A 651 -10.51 5.66 -9.32
CA LEU A 651 -11.37 6.76 -9.76
C LEU A 651 -11.99 7.56 -8.61
N LYS A 652 -11.73 7.18 -7.37
CA LYS A 652 -12.18 7.92 -6.18
C LYS A 652 -11.02 8.65 -5.54
N LEU A 653 -11.30 9.84 -5.08
CA LEU A 653 -10.44 10.58 -4.17
C LEU A 653 -10.76 10.22 -2.71
N GLN A 654 -9.89 10.65 -1.81
CA GLN A 654 -9.93 10.36 -0.39
C GLN A 654 -11.19 10.93 0.27
N GLY A 655 -12.05 10.07 0.79
CA GLY A 655 -13.23 10.46 1.57
C GLY A 655 -12.88 10.98 2.96
N LYS A 656 -13.84 11.66 3.61
CA LYS A 656 -13.68 12.09 5.00
C LYS A 656 -13.70 10.90 5.95
N ILE A 657 -12.81 10.90 6.93
CA ILE A 657 -12.88 9.92 8.02
C ILE A 657 -14.21 10.09 8.74
N GLY A 658 -14.99 9.03 8.75
CA GLY A 658 -16.34 9.03 9.30
C GLY A 658 -17.40 9.73 8.45
N GLY A 659 -17.10 10.05 7.22
CA GLY A 659 -18.07 10.45 6.23
C GLY A 659 -18.81 9.25 5.62
N ALA A 660 -19.82 9.54 4.81
CA ALA A 660 -20.53 8.50 4.06
C ALA A 660 -19.57 7.82 3.08
N GLN A 661 -19.53 6.50 3.14
CA GLN A 661 -18.69 5.72 2.23
C GLN A 661 -19.40 5.60 0.88
N LEU A 662 -18.76 6.10 -0.15
CA LEU A 662 -19.22 5.91 -1.51
C LEU A 662 -19.02 4.46 -1.92
N SER A 663 -20.04 3.85 -2.55
CA SER A 663 -19.85 2.53 -3.16
C SER A 663 -18.64 2.61 -4.09
N ARG A 664 -17.81 1.58 -4.10
CA ARG A 664 -16.66 1.48 -5.00
C ARG A 664 -17.17 1.33 -6.43
N GLY A 665 -17.68 2.37 -7.03
CA GLY A 665 -18.42 2.39 -8.30
C GLY A 665 -17.73 1.76 -9.50
N GLY A 666 -17.16 0.57 -9.31
CA GLY A 666 -16.61 -0.31 -10.34
C GLY A 666 -15.46 0.26 -11.17
N GLY A 667 -14.84 1.35 -10.75
CA GLY A 667 -13.65 1.91 -11.37
C GLY A 667 -12.34 1.56 -10.67
N ASP A 668 -12.42 0.69 -9.67
CA ASP A 668 -11.26 0.31 -8.87
C ASP A 668 -10.44 -0.73 -9.63
N GLY A 669 -9.36 -0.35 -10.27
CA GLY A 669 -8.37 -1.27 -10.82
C GLY A 669 -7.66 -2.16 -9.79
N PHE A 670 -8.14 -2.21 -8.55
CA PHE A 670 -7.46 -2.86 -7.43
C PHE A 670 -7.47 -4.39 -7.47
N GLY A 671 -8.47 -5.00 -8.07
CA GLY A 671 -8.68 -6.44 -7.94
C GLY A 671 -7.82 -7.30 -8.89
N TYR A 672 -7.64 -6.87 -10.11
CA TYR A 672 -7.06 -7.70 -11.16
C TYR A 672 -5.57 -8.02 -10.94
N GLY A 673 -4.76 -7.03 -10.59
CA GLY A 673 -3.33 -7.25 -10.39
C GLY A 673 -3.02 -8.23 -9.26
N ALA A 674 -3.79 -8.14 -8.15
CA ALA A 674 -3.68 -9.08 -7.03
C ALA A 674 -4.05 -10.51 -7.44
N MET A 675 -5.21 -10.66 -8.07
CA MET A 675 -5.71 -11.95 -8.51
C MET A 675 -4.75 -12.62 -9.52
N LEU A 676 -4.23 -11.83 -10.47
CA LEU A 676 -3.32 -12.34 -11.49
C LEU A 676 -1.89 -12.57 -10.97
N GLY A 677 -1.49 -11.92 -9.88
CA GLY A 677 -0.11 -12.00 -9.36
C GLY A 677 0.93 -11.40 -10.31
N ILE A 678 0.55 -10.40 -11.10
CA ILE A 678 1.37 -9.70 -12.10
C ILE A 678 2.12 -8.50 -11.50
N PRO A 679 3.21 -8.04 -12.11
CA PRO A 679 3.90 -6.84 -11.66
C PRO A 679 3.11 -5.58 -11.98
N GLU A 680 3.21 -4.58 -11.09
CA GLU A 680 2.56 -3.28 -11.22
C GLU A 680 3.48 -2.18 -10.69
N VAL A 681 3.51 -1.06 -11.39
CA VAL A 681 4.21 0.16 -10.98
C VAL A 681 3.26 1.34 -11.07
N PHE A 682 3.11 2.07 -9.96
CA PHE A 682 2.29 3.27 -9.88
C PHE A 682 3.14 4.49 -9.64
N VAL A 683 2.74 5.61 -10.24
CA VAL A 683 3.45 6.90 -10.11
C VAL A 683 2.43 8.01 -9.92
N PRO A 684 2.75 9.08 -9.17
CA PRO A 684 1.89 10.25 -9.07
C PRO A 684 1.54 10.82 -10.45
N ALA A 685 0.25 11.12 -10.67
CA ALA A 685 -0.26 11.65 -11.94
C ALA A 685 -0.87 13.05 -11.82
N GLY A 686 -0.94 13.59 -10.60
CA GLY A 686 -1.45 14.92 -10.37
C GLY A 686 -2.15 15.09 -9.04
N PHE A 687 -2.77 16.26 -8.87
CA PHE A 687 -3.54 16.64 -7.69
C PHE A 687 -4.89 17.19 -8.11
N ALA A 688 -5.95 16.74 -7.44
CA ALA A 688 -7.29 17.28 -7.61
C ALA A 688 -7.50 18.47 -6.67
N GLU A 689 -8.03 19.58 -7.19
CA GLU A 689 -8.30 20.80 -6.43
C GLU A 689 -9.67 20.78 -5.72
N SER A 690 -10.50 19.82 -6.04
CA SER A 690 -11.81 19.61 -5.41
C SER A 690 -12.17 18.14 -5.34
N VAL A 691 -13.08 17.79 -4.43
CA VAL A 691 -13.59 16.43 -4.24
C VAL A 691 -15.11 16.44 -4.11
N TYR A 692 -15.75 15.38 -4.58
CA TYR A 692 -17.18 15.17 -4.37
C TYR A 692 -17.35 14.25 -3.15
N ASP A 693 -17.59 14.83 -2.00
CA ASP A 693 -17.73 14.09 -0.73
C ASP A 693 -18.99 13.22 -0.72
N GLY A 694 -18.95 12.12 0.02
CA GLY A 694 -20.12 11.29 0.25
C GLY A 694 -21.12 11.94 1.20
N GLU A 695 -22.41 11.84 0.85
CA GLU A 695 -23.55 12.25 1.69
C GLU A 695 -24.34 11.02 2.10
N PHE A 696 -24.86 10.98 3.34
CA PHE A 696 -25.78 9.92 3.76
C PHE A 696 -27.17 10.18 3.22
N LYS A 697 -27.70 9.25 2.44
CA LYS A 697 -29.10 9.25 1.99
C LYS A 697 -29.80 8.00 2.46
N LEU A 698 -30.99 8.18 3.04
CA LEU A 698 -31.86 7.08 3.42
C LEU A 698 -32.41 6.40 2.15
N SER A 699 -32.32 5.06 2.08
CA SER A 699 -32.89 4.27 0.99
C SER A 699 -34.40 4.51 0.89
N ALA A 700 -34.99 4.28 -0.28
CA ALA A 700 -36.41 4.52 -0.54
C ALA A 700 -37.33 3.72 0.40
N ASP A 701 -36.90 2.53 0.82
CA ASP A 701 -37.64 1.67 1.76
C ASP A 701 -37.43 2.06 3.24
N GLY A 702 -36.60 3.07 3.52
CA GLY A 702 -36.34 3.58 4.87
C GLY A 702 -35.49 2.64 5.74
N LYS A 703 -34.87 1.59 5.17
CA LYS A 703 -34.22 0.53 5.96
C LYS A 703 -32.71 0.67 6.10
N LYS A 704 -32.06 1.42 5.21
CA LYS A 704 -30.60 1.60 5.25
C LYS A 704 -30.21 3.01 4.82
N TYR A 705 -29.07 3.48 5.30
CA TYR A 705 -28.41 4.64 4.76
C TYR A 705 -27.39 4.21 3.71
N GLU A 706 -27.34 4.93 2.61
CA GLU A 706 -26.38 4.73 1.53
C GLU A 706 -25.50 5.97 1.40
N GLY A 707 -24.22 5.76 1.09
CA GLY A 707 -23.35 6.83 0.69
C GLY A 707 -23.61 7.20 -0.77
N VAL A 708 -24.01 8.43 -1.01
CA VAL A 708 -24.23 8.98 -2.35
C VAL A 708 -23.24 10.11 -2.58
N GLU A 709 -22.63 10.15 -3.75
CA GLU A 709 -21.72 11.23 -4.09
C GLU A 709 -22.47 12.56 -4.16
N SER A 710 -21.90 13.61 -3.56
CA SER A 710 -22.43 14.96 -3.65
C SER A 710 -22.47 15.44 -5.10
N THR A 711 -23.46 16.22 -5.47
CA THR A 711 -23.51 16.86 -6.79
C THR A 711 -22.68 18.14 -6.86
N LYS A 712 -22.19 18.61 -5.70
CA LYS A 712 -21.38 19.84 -5.58
C LYS A 712 -19.97 19.48 -5.15
N PRO A 713 -18.92 19.99 -5.84
CA PRO A 713 -17.56 19.80 -5.42
C PRO A 713 -17.28 20.55 -4.12
N THR A 714 -16.52 19.93 -3.22
CA THR A 714 -15.91 20.57 -2.05
C THR A 714 -14.53 21.04 -2.47
N PRO A 715 -14.22 22.34 -2.47
CA PRO A 715 -12.88 22.84 -2.72
C PRO A 715 -11.88 22.32 -1.68
N LEU A 716 -10.69 21.95 -2.11
CA LEU A 716 -9.61 21.48 -1.25
C LEU A 716 -8.64 22.61 -0.96
N GLY A 717 -8.10 22.62 0.25
CA GLY A 717 -7.02 23.53 0.63
C GLY A 717 -5.63 23.01 0.15
N GLY A 718 -4.61 23.85 0.33
CA GLY A 718 -3.23 23.49 0.05
C GLY A 718 -2.98 23.16 -1.43
N ILE A 719 -2.33 22.03 -1.68
CA ILE A 719 -2.00 21.55 -3.03
C ILE A 719 -3.03 20.56 -3.58
N GLY A 720 -4.11 20.30 -2.85
CA GLY A 720 -5.14 19.34 -3.22
C GLY A 720 -4.82 17.90 -2.80
N LEU A 721 -5.55 16.94 -3.40
CA LEU A 721 -5.43 15.50 -3.12
C LEU A 721 -4.79 14.76 -4.29
N PRO A 722 -3.73 13.95 -4.04
CA PRO A 722 -3.04 13.23 -5.10
C PRO A 722 -3.84 12.07 -5.66
N TYR A 723 -3.52 11.72 -6.92
CA TYR A 723 -3.91 10.49 -7.57
C TYR A 723 -2.78 9.97 -8.47
N ASN A 724 -2.78 8.66 -8.77
CA ASN A 724 -1.72 7.99 -9.51
C ASN A 724 -2.20 7.42 -10.85
N ILE A 725 -1.26 7.30 -11.79
CA ILE A 725 -1.34 6.46 -12.99
C ILE A 725 -0.65 5.12 -12.71
N GLY A 726 -1.18 4.04 -13.26
CA GLY A 726 -0.67 2.68 -13.07
C GLY A 726 -0.25 2.02 -14.37
N PHE A 727 0.88 1.30 -14.30
CA PHE A 727 1.40 0.46 -15.38
C PHE A 727 1.48 -0.98 -14.90
N TRP A 728 1.05 -1.94 -15.72
CA TRP A 728 1.08 -3.37 -15.39
C TRP A 728 1.28 -4.22 -16.63
N ALA A 729 1.91 -5.36 -16.45
CA ALA A 729 2.31 -6.24 -17.55
C ALA A 729 2.34 -7.71 -17.11
N GLU A 730 2.83 -8.59 -17.96
CA GLU A 730 3.03 -10.00 -17.65
C GLU A 730 4.03 -10.24 -16.51
N PRO A 731 3.94 -11.38 -15.84
CA PRO A 731 4.95 -11.79 -14.87
C PRO A 731 6.37 -11.71 -15.44
N GLY A 732 7.29 -11.08 -14.69
CA GLY A 732 8.69 -10.93 -15.06
C GLY A 732 9.03 -9.64 -15.83
N GLN A 733 8.05 -8.79 -16.09
CA GLN A 733 8.25 -7.53 -16.82
C GLN A 733 8.52 -6.33 -15.90
N GLU A 734 9.00 -6.56 -14.68
CA GLU A 734 9.32 -5.49 -13.70
C GLU A 734 10.26 -4.44 -14.28
N ALA A 735 11.34 -4.89 -14.93
CA ALA A 735 12.33 -3.97 -15.52
C ALA A 735 11.73 -3.07 -16.61
N ASN A 736 10.83 -3.61 -17.43
CA ASN A 736 10.14 -2.84 -18.45
C ASN A 736 9.18 -1.81 -17.83
N LEU A 737 8.40 -2.21 -16.83
CA LEU A 737 7.52 -1.30 -16.11
C LEU A 737 8.29 -0.19 -15.40
N LEU A 738 9.42 -0.51 -14.77
CA LEU A 738 10.29 0.48 -14.12
C LEU A 738 10.85 1.49 -15.12
N LYS A 739 11.24 1.06 -16.31
CA LYS A 739 11.68 1.94 -17.41
C LYS A 739 10.57 2.92 -17.82
N ILE A 740 9.34 2.41 -18.03
CA ILE A 740 8.19 3.23 -18.44
C ILE A 740 7.85 4.25 -17.35
N ALA A 741 7.71 3.77 -16.11
CA ALA A 741 7.32 4.59 -14.98
C ALA A 741 8.38 5.67 -14.64
N SER A 742 9.68 5.34 -14.68
CA SER A 742 10.75 6.31 -14.40
C SER A 742 10.87 7.37 -15.49
N ALA A 743 10.65 7.01 -16.75
CA ALA A 743 10.62 7.99 -17.86
C ALA A 743 9.45 8.97 -17.69
N TYR A 744 8.28 8.48 -17.31
CA TYR A 744 7.11 9.31 -17.01
C TYR A 744 7.35 10.20 -15.78
N GLU A 745 7.84 9.64 -14.68
CA GLU A 745 8.16 10.38 -13.44
C GLU A 745 9.15 11.53 -13.72
N ALA A 746 10.21 11.25 -14.46
CA ALA A 746 11.23 12.23 -14.82
C ALA A 746 10.72 13.37 -15.72
N ALA A 747 9.68 13.13 -16.50
CA ALA A 747 9.08 14.14 -17.37
C ALA A 747 8.05 15.01 -16.64
N THR A 748 7.35 14.47 -15.65
CA THR A 748 6.19 15.12 -15.04
C THR A 748 6.45 15.77 -13.69
N HIS A 749 7.30 15.17 -12.86
CA HIS A 749 7.58 15.64 -11.49
C HIS A 749 6.31 15.95 -10.69
N HIS A 750 5.27 15.12 -10.84
CA HIS A 750 3.98 15.33 -10.16
C HIS A 750 4.05 15.14 -8.63
N ARG A 751 5.06 14.42 -8.12
CA ARG A 751 5.25 14.27 -6.69
C ARG A 751 5.46 15.63 -6.02
N LYS A 752 4.71 15.90 -4.92
CA LYS A 752 4.90 17.07 -4.06
C LYS A 752 4.76 16.65 -2.60
N PRO A 753 5.64 17.10 -1.70
CA PRO A 753 5.50 16.81 -0.26
C PRO A 753 4.24 17.49 0.31
N PRO A 754 3.62 16.92 1.34
CA PRO A 754 2.49 17.56 2.02
C PRO A 754 2.99 18.80 2.80
N PRO A 755 2.44 20.00 2.54
CA PRO A 755 3.01 21.27 3.01
C PRO A 755 3.05 21.45 4.54
N ALA A 756 2.17 20.75 5.27
CA ALA A 756 2.08 20.88 6.72
C ALA A 756 3.16 20.10 7.49
N PHE A 757 3.95 19.26 6.80
CA PHE A 757 4.89 18.32 7.41
C PHE A 757 6.33 18.54 6.91
N GLY A 758 6.72 19.79 6.84
CA GLY A 758 8.05 20.22 6.38
C GLY A 758 9.21 19.86 7.34
N PRO A 759 10.39 20.42 7.09
CA PRO A 759 11.59 20.14 7.90
C PRO A 759 11.42 20.43 9.38
N VAL A 760 12.05 19.62 10.23
CA VAL A 760 12.07 19.78 11.69
C VAL A 760 13.39 20.42 12.09
N ARG A 761 13.37 21.31 13.08
CA ARG A 761 14.57 22.02 13.55
C ARG A 761 15.66 21.03 13.98
N GLY A 762 16.83 21.15 13.37
CA GLY A 762 18.03 20.37 13.72
C GLY A 762 18.15 19.04 13.00
N GLU A 763 17.30 18.76 12.01
CA GLU A 763 17.54 17.65 11.08
C GLU A 763 18.60 18.05 10.02
N PRO A 764 19.38 17.08 9.48
CA PRO A 764 20.36 17.36 8.44
C PRO A 764 19.69 17.79 7.13
#